data_7a91563acb2c3975f41df2da9d024f7d
#
_entry.id   7a91563acb2c3975f41df2da9d024f7d
#
_cell.length_a   1.000
_cell.length_b   1.000
_cell.length_c   1.000
_cell.angle_alpha   90.00
_cell.angle_beta   90.00
_cell.angle_gamma   90.00
#
_symmetry.space_group_name_H-M   'P 1'
#
loop_
_entity.id
_entity.type
_entity.pdbx_description
1 polymer ?
#
loop_
_entity_poly.entity_id
_entity_poly.type
_entity_poly.pdbx_seq_one_letter_code
_entity_poly.pdbx_strand_id
1 'polypeptide(L)'
;MQTLSNASLKDRLSAAEPVRAKLSVAPAPERRLLNREISLIEFFRHVLDEARDESNPLLERLRFLTIFSSIVDEFFMVRVSGLKEEVEHEYTQPSPDGLTAAEQLREIRSRLEPMFAEQMRCLQEEILPEVTRHGIDVAPYASLSKIEREQADEYFAQHVFPVLTPLSVDPAHPFPYISGLTLNFGIMLKAAESDDEKGSFVRLKVPPTLPGLVSVGPHAKYTFLSDVVAANLSSLFPGMTVLQAHTFRVTRDADIDVREDEAEDLLRALQKELRKRRFGAPVRLEISKGMPDEMAAYLMESIGVEPDDVYVLDGPLNIQDLDQLCELDRPQLKYRPLRTIIPAPLQERKSIFDAIRRRDVLLHHPYTDYSVVVDFIRTAAFDPNVLAIKICLYRTGQQSEIAEVLHQAGEMGKQVTALIELKARFDEENNIEWAQRLERAGVHVVYGLIGLKTHCKLSLVVRREGETLRRYVHIATGNYNPTSSSTYTDFGIFTADEQIGEDATEFFNYLTGHSRQTEYRKLLVSPVNLREKLTQLIERETAHAKSGRQGRIVAKLNRLADEAIIESLYEASQAGVSIDLIVRGICMLRPGVPGLSENIRVRSIVGRFLEHSRVVYFLNNGNEEIYLGSADWMVRNLNRRVEIVMPVQDRRLKKYLKEDVLEVYLRDNVKVRELQPDGSYVRVCRDDGADGFDSQMYFEGIDINT
;
A
#
# COMPACT_ATOMS: atom_id res chain seq x y z
N MET A 1 -13.83 -45.05 5.62
CA MET A 1 -15.19 -44.60 5.30
C MET A 1 -15.95 -44.43 6.59
N GLN A 2 -15.87 -43.26 7.19
CA GLN A 2 -16.70 -42.85 8.30
C GLN A 2 -17.64 -41.78 7.77
N THR A 3 -18.93 -42.02 7.95
CA THR A 3 -20.06 -41.18 7.56
C THR A 3 -19.95 -39.83 8.27
N LEU A 4 -19.54 -38.80 7.55
CA LEU A 4 -19.69 -37.42 8.00
C LEU A 4 -21.15 -37.01 7.95
N SER A 5 -21.66 -36.50 9.05
CA SER A 5 -23.02 -36.04 9.29
C SER A 5 -23.43 -34.98 8.26
N ASN A 6 -24.56 -35.19 7.62
CA ASN A 6 -25.26 -34.29 6.68
C ASN A 6 -25.75 -32.99 7.36
N ALA A 7 -24.87 -32.13 7.80
CA ALA A 7 -25.22 -30.72 8.07
C ALA A 7 -24.87 -29.92 6.84
N SER A 8 -25.81 -29.19 6.24
CA SER A 8 -25.55 -28.36 5.05
C SER A 8 -24.55 -27.27 5.36
N LEU A 9 -23.79 -26.83 4.33
CA LEU A 9 -22.87 -25.70 4.45
C LEU A 9 -23.59 -24.46 5.02
N LYS A 10 -24.89 -24.30 4.69
CA LYS A 10 -25.77 -23.27 5.29
C LYS A 10 -25.90 -23.42 6.80
N ASP A 11 -26.02 -24.63 7.30
CA ASP A 11 -26.16 -24.89 8.76
C ASP A 11 -24.84 -24.66 9.46
N ARG A 12 -23.70 -24.89 8.80
CA ARG A 12 -22.36 -24.57 9.31
C ARG A 12 -22.00 -23.08 9.18
N LEU A 13 -22.45 -22.41 8.13
CA LEU A 13 -22.33 -20.96 7.96
C LEU A 13 -23.38 -20.18 8.77
N SER A 14 -24.59 -20.77 9.06
CA SER A 14 -25.63 -20.17 9.90
C SER A 14 -25.49 -20.46 11.38
N ALA A 15 -24.71 -21.46 11.78
CA ALA A 15 -24.36 -21.70 13.18
C ALA A 15 -23.44 -20.61 13.79
N ALA A 16 -22.91 -19.73 12.98
CA ALA A 16 -22.49 -18.41 13.44
C ALA A 16 -23.74 -17.54 13.57
N GLU A 17 -24.50 -17.68 14.67
CA GLU A 17 -25.49 -16.68 15.05
C GLU A 17 -24.84 -15.29 14.90
N PRO A 18 -25.54 -14.29 14.33
CA PRO A 18 -25.07 -12.93 14.36
C PRO A 18 -24.99 -12.53 15.83
N VAL A 19 -23.82 -12.69 16.43
CA VAL A 19 -23.52 -12.09 17.72
C VAL A 19 -23.58 -10.57 17.47
N ARG A 20 -24.81 -10.04 17.55
CA ARG A 20 -25.04 -8.67 17.97
C ARG A 20 -24.59 -8.58 19.44
N ALA A 21 -23.34 -8.90 19.69
CA ALA A 21 -22.65 -8.43 20.83
C ALA A 21 -22.45 -6.94 20.65
N LYS A 22 -23.23 -6.16 21.37
CA LYS A 22 -22.73 -4.90 21.90
C LYS A 22 -21.46 -5.27 22.68
N LEU A 23 -20.32 -5.30 21.99
CA LEU A 23 -19.02 -5.34 22.62
C LEU A 23 -18.70 -3.93 23.14
N SER A 24 -19.48 -3.48 24.12
CA SER A 24 -18.96 -2.59 25.14
C SER A 24 -18.30 -3.47 26.21
N VAL A 25 -17.31 -4.24 25.84
CA VAL A 25 -16.35 -4.73 26.80
C VAL A 25 -15.45 -3.53 27.09
N ALA A 26 -15.65 -2.89 28.24
CA ALA A 26 -14.65 -1.98 28.78
C ALA A 26 -13.30 -2.73 28.67
N PRO A 27 -12.26 -2.15 28.05
CA PRO A 27 -11.00 -2.84 27.87
C PRO A 27 -10.54 -3.33 29.23
N ALA A 28 -10.18 -4.61 29.32
CA ALA A 28 -9.57 -5.13 30.52
C ALA A 28 -8.38 -4.21 30.86
N PRO A 29 -8.17 -3.84 32.14
CA PRO A 29 -7.15 -2.85 32.54
C PRO A 29 -5.72 -3.22 32.09
N GLU A 30 -5.50 -4.43 31.63
CA GLU A 30 -4.22 -5.00 31.25
C GLU A 30 -3.81 -4.78 29.78
N ARG A 31 -4.73 -4.42 28.87
CA ARG A 31 -4.39 -4.26 27.43
C ARG A 31 -3.97 -2.84 27.13
N ARG A 32 -2.66 -2.59 27.12
CA ARG A 32 -2.07 -1.27 26.84
C ARG A 32 -2.02 -0.95 25.34
N LEU A 33 -2.05 -1.96 24.47
CA LEU A 33 -1.88 -1.82 23.03
C LEU A 33 -3.13 -2.28 22.27
N LEU A 34 -3.34 -1.70 21.08
CA LEU A 34 -4.30 -2.18 20.09
C LEU A 34 -3.67 -3.28 19.24
N ASN A 35 -4.50 -4.21 18.73
CA ASN A 35 -4.04 -5.21 17.78
C ASN A 35 -3.62 -4.55 16.45
N ARG A 36 -2.49 -4.97 15.95
CA ARG A 36 -1.88 -4.43 14.75
C ARG A 36 -2.70 -4.69 13.48
N GLU A 37 -3.23 -5.91 13.32
CA GLU A 37 -3.97 -6.32 12.13
C GLU A 37 -5.38 -5.71 12.14
N ILE A 38 -6.00 -5.65 13.31
CA ILE A 38 -7.31 -5.00 13.49
C ILE A 38 -7.21 -3.50 13.21
N SER A 39 -6.15 -2.86 13.69
CA SER A 39 -5.87 -1.45 13.36
C SER A 39 -5.68 -1.20 11.85
N LEU A 40 -5.12 -2.18 11.12
CA LEU A 40 -5.01 -2.09 9.66
C LEU A 40 -6.37 -2.22 8.97
N ILE A 41 -7.28 -3.06 9.49
CA ILE A 41 -8.64 -3.21 8.96
C ILE A 41 -9.44 -1.91 9.13
N GLU A 42 -9.23 -1.15 10.21
CA GLU A 42 -9.84 0.17 10.35
C GLU A 42 -9.38 1.15 9.24
N PHE A 43 -8.13 1.07 8.80
CA PHE A 43 -7.69 1.83 7.63
C PHE A 43 -8.42 1.36 6.34
N PHE A 44 -8.70 0.06 6.18
CA PHE A 44 -9.51 -0.42 5.05
C PHE A 44 -10.94 0.12 5.12
N ARG A 45 -11.51 0.22 6.34
CA ARG A 45 -12.80 0.87 6.57
C ARG A 45 -12.80 2.32 6.06
N HIS A 46 -11.74 3.08 6.37
CA HIS A 46 -11.63 4.46 5.88
C HIS A 46 -11.62 4.54 4.34
N VAL A 47 -10.93 3.60 3.67
CA VAL A 47 -10.91 3.55 2.20
C VAL A 47 -12.29 3.23 1.63
N LEU A 48 -13.01 2.29 2.24
CA LEU A 48 -14.39 1.94 1.84
C LEU A 48 -15.36 3.10 2.09
N ASP A 49 -15.20 3.84 3.18
CA ASP A 49 -15.99 5.04 3.48
C ASP A 49 -15.81 6.13 2.40
N GLU A 50 -14.59 6.28 1.83
CA GLU A 50 -14.37 7.25 0.74
C GLU A 50 -15.14 6.86 -0.54
N ALA A 51 -15.36 5.56 -0.79
CA ALA A 51 -16.22 5.12 -1.89
C ALA A 51 -17.69 5.51 -1.67
N ARG A 52 -18.13 5.64 -0.44
CA ARG A 52 -19.50 6.01 -0.04
C ARG A 52 -19.69 7.50 0.17
N ASP A 53 -18.62 8.26 0.25
CA ASP A 53 -18.66 9.72 0.42
C ASP A 53 -19.07 10.38 -0.90
N GLU A 54 -20.32 10.87 -0.99
CA GLU A 54 -20.87 11.54 -2.17
C GLU A 54 -20.14 12.85 -2.52
N SER A 55 -19.34 13.39 -1.62
CA SER A 55 -18.49 14.55 -1.90
C SER A 55 -17.34 14.21 -2.86
N ASN A 56 -16.98 12.93 -2.99
CA ASN A 56 -15.98 12.47 -3.95
C ASN A 56 -16.61 12.33 -5.36
N PRO A 57 -15.88 12.66 -6.44
CA PRO A 57 -16.33 12.43 -7.80
C PRO A 57 -16.65 10.94 -8.06
N LEU A 58 -17.63 10.66 -8.89
CA LEU A 58 -18.23 9.34 -9.04
C LEU A 58 -17.22 8.25 -9.47
N LEU A 59 -16.35 8.51 -10.46
CA LEU A 59 -15.33 7.53 -10.87
C LEU A 59 -14.22 7.37 -9.84
N GLU A 60 -14.01 8.35 -8.97
CA GLU A 60 -13.09 8.20 -7.84
C GLU A 60 -13.72 7.35 -6.72
N ARG A 61 -15.03 7.47 -6.48
CA ARG A 61 -15.76 6.55 -5.59
C ARG A 61 -15.60 5.09 -6.06
N LEU A 62 -15.75 4.86 -7.37
CA LEU A 62 -15.50 3.54 -7.97
C LEU A 62 -14.05 3.09 -7.76
N ARG A 63 -13.09 3.98 -7.96
CA ARG A 63 -11.66 3.71 -7.74
C ARG A 63 -11.37 3.35 -6.28
N PHE A 64 -12.03 3.97 -5.30
CA PHE A 64 -11.88 3.58 -3.90
C PHE A 64 -12.38 2.15 -3.64
N LEU A 65 -13.42 1.65 -4.35
CA LEU A 65 -13.83 0.24 -4.25
C LEU A 65 -12.75 -0.71 -4.80
N THR A 66 -12.10 -0.37 -5.91
CA THR A 66 -11.03 -1.20 -6.49
C THR A 66 -9.78 -1.17 -5.61
N ILE A 67 -9.44 -0.01 -5.03
CA ILE A 67 -8.35 0.12 -4.05
C ILE A 67 -8.65 -0.73 -2.81
N PHE A 68 -9.87 -0.69 -2.27
CA PHE A 68 -10.26 -1.53 -1.13
C PHE A 68 -10.01 -3.02 -1.42
N SER A 69 -10.46 -3.54 -2.56
CA SER A 69 -10.20 -4.92 -2.95
C SER A 69 -8.70 -5.22 -3.07
N SER A 70 -7.93 -4.33 -3.67
CA SER A 70 -6.49 -4.51 -3.86
C SER A 70 -5.71 -4.56 -2.53
N ILE A 71 -6.01 -3.66 -1.58
CA ILE A 71 -5.33 -3.65 -0.27
C ILE A 71 -5.74 -4.84 0.59
N VAL A 72 -6.98 -5.33 0.47
CA VAL A 72 -7.45 -6.54 1.14
C VAL A 72 -6.78 -7.78 0.54
N ASP A 73 -6.64 -7.87 -0.80
CA ASP A 73 -5.88 -8.95 -1.44
C ASP A 73 -4.44 -9.00 -0.89
N GLU A 74 -3.74 -7.86 -0.87
CA GLU A 74 -2.38 -7.78 -0.28
C GLU A 74 -2.36 -8.21 1.19
N PHE A 75 -3.38 -7.84 1.96
CA PHE A 75 -3.49 -8.22 3.36
C PHE A 75 -3.59 -9.74 3.54
N PHE A 76 -4.42 -10.41 2.74
CA PHE A 76 -4.49 -11.88 2.75
C PHE A 76 -3.18 -12.52 2.29
N MET A 77 -2.59 -12.03 1.21
CA MET A 77 -1.36 -12.58 0.64
C MET A 77 -0.15 -12.51 1.57
N VAL A 78 -0.18 -11.63 2.59
CA VAL A 78 1.00 -11.31 3.38
C VAL A 78 0.77 -11.44 4.88
N ARG A 79 -0.39 -10.99 5.37
CA ARG A 79 -0.63 -10.91 6.82
C ARG A 79 -1.44 -12.08 7.31
N VAL A 80 -2.54 -12.39 6.63
CA VAL A 80 -3.37 -13.55 6.96
C VAL A 80 -2.57 -14.83 6.69
N SER A 81 -1.78 -14.91 5.61
CA SER A 81 -0.89 -16.03 5.34
C SER A 81 0.06 -16.30 6.49
N GLY A 82 0.75 -15.26 7.01
CA GLY A 82 1.65 -15.43 8.14
C GLY A 82 0.93 -15.87 9.42
N LEU A 83 -0.27 -15.36 9.71
CA LEU A 83 -1.06 -15.82 10.86
C LEU A 83 -1.51 -17.28 10.71
N LYS A 84 -1.85 -17.73 9.52
CA LYS A 84 -2.19 -19.13 9.24
C LYS A 84 -0.99 -20.04 9.44
N GLU A 85 0.18 -19.62 8.97
CA GLU A 85 1.45 -20.35 9.20
C GLU A 85 1.75 -20.47 10.69
N GLU A 86 1.55 -19.40 11.48
CA GLU A 86 1.70 -19.46 12.94
C GLU A 86 0.75 -20.49 13.59
N VAL A 87 -0.49 -20.59 13.12
CA VAL A 87 -1.46 -21.59 13.61
C VAL A 87 -1.06 -23.00 13.19
N GLU A 88 -0.64 -23.21 11.94
CA GLU A 88 -0.20 -24.51 11.43
C GLU A 88 1.03 -25.06 12.17
N HIS A 89 1.95 -24.17 12.58
CA HIS A 89 3.13 -24.51 13.36
C HIS A 89 2.89 -24.51 14.87
N GLU A 90 1.63 -24.43 15.32
CA GLU A 90 1.24 -24.41 16.74
C GLU A 90 1.96 -23.33 17.57
N TYR A 91 2.23 -22.16 16.97
CA TYR A 91 2.84 -21.05 17.67
C TYR A 91 1.86 -20.49 18.71
N THR A 92 2.21 -20.62 19.99
CA THR A 92 1.33 -20.23 21.10
C THR A 92 1.59 -18.85 21.67
N GLN A 93 2.65 -18.16 21.21
CA GLN A 93 3.00 -16.85 21.74
C GLN A 93 2.00 -15.79 21.26
N PRO A 94 1.29 -15.12 22.18
CA PRO A 94 0.32 -14.09 21.79
C PRO A 94 1.03 -12.85 21.23
N SER A 95 0.30 -12.10 20.40
CA SER A 95 0.72 -10.77 19.97
C SER A 95 0.75 -9.78 21.16
N PRO A 96 1.40 -8.61 21.02
CA PRO A 96 1.56 -7.64 22.11
C PRO A 96 0.25 -7.16 22.78
N ASP A 97 -0.88 -7.26 22.10
CA ASP A 97 -2.20 -6.98 22.63
C ASP A 97 -2.86 -8.19 23.35
N GLY A 98 -2.18 -9.35 23.34
CA GLY A 98 -2.58 -10.58 24.02
C GLY A 98 -3.44 -11.54 23.20
N LEU A 99 -3.70 -11.28 21.90
CA LEU A 99 -4.43 -12.20 21.02
C LEU A 99 -3.49 -13.26 20.42
N THR A 100 -3.92 -14.51 20.40
CA THR A 100 -3.29 -15.59 19.64
C THR A 100 -3.54 -15.42 18.14
N ALA A 101 -2.77 -16.07 17.28
CA ALA A 101 -2.95 -16.04 15.83
C ALA A 101 -4.37 -16.52 15.42
N ALA A 102 -4.88 -17.58 16.04
CA ALA A 102 -6.22 -18.09 15.79
C ALA A 102 -7.32 -17.10 16.20
N GLU A 103 -7.15 -16.38 17.32
CA GLU A 103 -8.09 -15.33 17.73
C GLU A 103 -8.05 -14.13 16.77
N GLN A 104 -6.85 -13.75 16.31
CA GLN A 104 -6.73 -12.69 15.31
C GLN A 104 -7.41 -13.07 13.99
N LEU A 105 -7.26 -14.30 13.50
CA LEU A 105 -7.94 -14.78 12.28
C LEU A 105 -9.45 -14.69 12.40
N ARG A 106 -10.03 -15.11 13.54
CA ARG A 106 -11.47 -14.99 13.79
C ARG A 106 -11.95 -13.54 13.81
N GLU A 107 -11.20 -12.67 14.48
CA GLU A 107 -11.53 -11.24 14.56
C GLU A 107 -11.40 -10.56 13.18
N ILE A 108 -10.39 -10.91 12.39
CA ILE A 108 -10.20 -10.45 11.01
C ILE A 108 -11.42 -10.80 10.17
N ARG A 109 -11.88 -12.08 10.19
CA ARG A 109 -13.04 -12.53 9.45
C ARG A 109 -14.31 -11.78 9.87
N SER A 110 -14.56 -11.66 11.17
CA SER A 110 -15.75 -11.00 11.70
C SER A 110 -15.88 -9.53 11.25
N ARG A 111 -14.76 -8.87 10.97
CA ARG A 111 -14.71 -7.47 10.50
C ARG A 111 -14.76 -7.35 8.99
N LEU A 112 -14.07 -8.23 8.26
CA LEU A 112 -13.98 -8.13 6.79
C LEU A 112 -15.24 -8.60 6.09
N GLU A 113 -15.90 -9.65 6.57
CA GLU A 113 -17.10 -10.20 5.93
C GLU A 113 -18.24 -9.16 5.78
N PRO A 114 -18.59 -8.37 6.81
CA PRO A 114 -19.55 -7.26 6.65
C PRO A 114 -19.05 -6.18 5.68
N MET A 115 -17.74 -5.93 5.60
CA MET A 115 -17.19 -4.92 4.70
C MET A 115 -17.28 -5.37 3.23
N PHE A 116 -17.13 -6.66 2.94
CA PHE A 116 -17.37 -7.19 1.60
C PHE A 116 -18.83 -7.04 1.17
N ALA A 117 -19.76 -7.35 2.08
CA ALA A 117 -21.18 -7.14 1.79
C ALA A 117 -21.52 -5.66 1.55
N GLU A 118 -20.90 -4.75 2.31
CA GLU A 118 -21.04 -3.31 2.17
C GLU A 118 -20.45 -2.81 0.84
N GLN A 119 -19.27 -3.32 0.44
CA GLN A 119 -18.63 -3.01 -0.84
C GLN A 119 -19.54 -3.39 -2.02
N MET A 120 -20.10 -4.62 -2.00
CA MET A 120 -20.97 -5.10 -3.06
C MET A 120 -22.26 -4.29 -3.15
N ARG A 121 -22.85 -3.96 -2.00
CA ARG A 121 -24.05 -3.10 -1.95
C ARG A 121 -23.76 -1.71 -2.49
N CYS A 122 -22.67 -1.07 -2.06
CA CYS A 122 -22.27 0.24 -2.56
C CYS A 122 -22.05 0.22 -4.08
N LEU A 123 -21.40 -0.84 -4.60
CA LEU A 123 -21.20 -1.00 -6.04
C LEU A 123 -22.52 -1.10 -6.78
N GLN A 124 -23.41 -2.02 -6.36
CA GLN A 124 -24.62 -2.41 -7.10
C GLN A 124 -25.77 -1.42 -6.93
N GLU A 125 -25.95 -0.88 -5.72
CA GLU A 125 -27.12 -0.05 -5.38
C GLU A 125 -26.83 1.45 -5.49
N GLU A 126 -25.57 1.87 -5.35
CA GLU A 126 -25.21 3.28 -5.35
C GLU A 126 -24.40 3.67 -6.62
N ILE A 127 -23.24 3.06 -6.84
CA ILE A 127 -22.27 3.53 -7.86
C ILE A 127 -22.71 3.15 -9.28
N LEU A 128 -23.01 1.88 -9.58
CA LEU A 128 -23.37 1.47 -10.93
C LEU A 128 -24.64 2.15 -11.45
N PRO A 129 -25.72 2.33 -10.66
CA PRO A 129 -26.87 3.11 -11.11
C PRO A 129 -26.55 4.56 -11.42
N GLU A 130 -25.66 5.18 -10.63
CA GLU A 130 -25.28 6.58 -10.85
C GLU A 130 -24.36 6.72 -12.08
N VAL A 131 -23.41 5.78 -12.27
CA VAL A 131 -22.55 5.71 -13.47
C VAL A 131 -23.40 5.59 -14.73
N THR A 132 -24.49 4.78 -14.68
CA THR A 132 -25.45 4.63 -15.78
C THR A 132 -26.17 5.94 -16.10
N ARG A 133 -26.57 6.73 -15.09
CA ARG A 133 -27.18 8.08 -15.31
C ARG A 133 -26.23 9.04 -16.02
N HIS A 134 -24.92 8.84 -15.86
CA HIS A 134 -23.88 9.60 -16.54
C HIS A 134 -23.46 9.03 -17.91
N GLY A 135 -24.24 8.08 -18.45
CA GLY A 135 -24.03 7.51 -19.78
C GLY A 135 -22.90 6.48 -19.90
N ILE A 136 -22.53 5.86 -18.79
CA ILE A 136 -21.63 4.71 -18.74
C ILE A 136 -22.44 3.53 -18.19
N ASP A 137 -22.74 2.53 -19.00
CA ASP A 137 -23.62 1.42 -18.64
C ASP A 137 -22.83 0.11 -18.50
N VAL A 138 -22.90 -0.53 -17.34
CA VAL A 138 -22.33 -1.85 -17.10
C VAL A 138 -23.51 -2.82 -16.90
N ALA A 139 -23.93 -3.45 -17.98
CA ALA A 139 -25.13 -4.26 -18.02
C ALA A 139 -24.80 -5.77 -17.93
N PRO A 140 -25.55 -6.56 -17.15
CA PRO A 140 -25.45 -8.01 -17.21
C PRO A 140 -25.73 -8.51 -18.63
N TYR A 141 -25.01 -9.54 -19.10
CA TYR A 141 -25.19 -10.11 -20.44
C TYR A 141 -26.67 -10.44 -20.75
N ALA A 142 -27.41 -10.97 -19.77
CA ALA A 142 -28.82 -11.32 -19.93
C ALA A 142 -29.74 -10.13 -20.27
N SER A 143 -29.36 -8.92 -19.90
CA SER A 143 -30.10 -7.67 -20.16
C SER A 143 -29.74 -6.98 -21.47
N LEU A 144 -28.68 -7.45 -22.16
CA LEU A 144 -28.25 -6.90 -23.43
C LEU A 144 -29.31 -7.13 -24.53
N SER A 145 -29.43 -6.15 -25.44
CA SER A 145 -30.24 -6.32 -26.66
C SER A 145 -29.66 -7.41 -27.56
N LYS A 146 -30.42 -7.87 -28.53
CA LYS A 146 -29.96 -8.91 -29.49
C LYS A 146 -28.66 -8.49 -30.20
N ILE A 147 -28.58 -7.24 -30.66
CA ILE A 147 -27.39 -6.73 -31.38
C ILE A 147 -26.17 -6.68 -30.45
N GLU A 148 -26.34 -6.23 -29.21
CA GLU A 148 -25.26 -6.15 -28.24
C GLU A 148 -24.75 -7.54 -27.81
N ARG A 149 -25.68 -8.53 -27.71
CA ARG A 149 -25.28 -9.92 -27.50
C ARG A 149 -24.50 -10.48 -28.68
N GLU A 150 -24.96 -10.26 -29.91
CA GLU A 150 -24.23 -10.67 -31.12
C GLU A 150 -22.81 -10.08 -31.14
N GLN A 151 -22.63 -8.83 -30.73
CA GLN A 151 -21.31 -8.21 -30.61
C GLN A 151 -20.45 -8.86 -29.49
N ALA A 152 -21.04 -9.13 -28.35
CA ALA A 152 -20.35 -9.80 -27.25
C ALA A 152 -19.93 -11.23 -27.63
N ASP A 153 -20.81 -11.96 -28.34
CA ASP A 153 -20.55 -13.32 -28.82
C ASP A 153 -19.49 -13.35 -29.93
N GLU A 154 -19.51 -12.33 -30.81
CA GLU A 154 -18.45 -12.18 -31.82
C GLU A 154 -17.11 -11.89 -31.15
N TYR A 155 -17.06 -10.98 -30.15
CA TYR A 155 -15.86 -10.72 -29.37
C TYR A 155 -15.37 -12.00 -28.67
N PHE A 156 -16.29 -12.76 -28.07
CA PHE A 156 -15.96 -14.04 -27.46
C PHE A 156 -15.32 -14.99 -28.49
N ALA A 157 -15.94 -15.17 -29.63
CA ALA A 157 -15.47 -16.12 -30.65
C ALA A 157 -14.09 -15.73 -31.22
N GLN A 158 -13.83 -14.44 -31.41
CA GLN A 158 -12.60 -13.95 -32.03
C GLN A 158 -11.44 -13.78 -31.03
N HIS A 159 -11.69 -13.35 -29.81
CA HIS A 159 -10.65 -12.91 -28.86
C HIS A 159 -10.57 -13.75 -27.59
N VAL A 160 -11.67 -14.36 -27.16
CA VAL A 160 -11.74 -15.08 -25.88
C VAL A 160 -11.64 -16.58 -26.08
N PHE A 161 -12.47 -17.14 -26.93
CA PHE A 161 -12.51 -18.58 -27.20
C PHE A 161 -11.13 -19.20 -27.56
N PRO A 162 -10.30 -18.59 -28.44
CA PRO A 162 -9.01 -19.17 -28.83
C PRO A 162 -7.99 -19.27 -27.70
N VAL A 163 -8.16 -18.51 -26.63
CA VAL A 163 -7.21 -18.47 -25.48
C VAL A 163 -7.71 -19.23 -24.26
N LEU A 164 -8.97 -19.67 -24.27
CA LEU A 164 -9.55 -20.46 -23.19
C LEU A 164 -9.13 -21.94 -23.31
N THR A 165 -8.76 -22.53 -22.18
CA THR A 165 -8.41 -23.98 -22.12
C THR A 165 -9.15 -24.60 -20.94
N PRO A 166 -10.28 -25.26 -21.16
CA PRO A 166 -10.96 -26.07 -20.16
C PRO A 166 -10.09 -27.24 -19.71
N LEU A 167 -10.06 -27.53 -18.43
CA LEU A 167 -9.35 -28.67 -17.85
C LEU A 167 -10.35 -29.53 -17.08
N SER A 168 -10.61 -30.74 -17.57
CA SER A 168 -11.42 -31.75 -16.88
C SER A 168 -10.66 -32.31 -15.69
N VAL A 169 -11.39 -32.73 -14.68
CA VAL A 169 -10.83 -33.37 -13.49
C VAL A 169 -11.40 -34.79 -13.41
N ASP A 170 -10.51 -35.78 -13.57
CA ASP A 170 -10.81 -37.20 -13.50
C ASP A 170 -9.59 -37.98 -12.94
N PRO A 171 -9.66 -39.28 -12.68
CA PRO A 171 -8.52 -40.01 -12.12
C PRO A 171 -7.23 -39.98 -12.95
N ALA A 172 -7.32 -39.65 -14.26
CA ALA A 172 -6.16 -39.45 -15.12
C ALA A 172 -5.68 -37.99 -15.18
N HIS A 173 -6.55 -37.07 -14.78
CA HIS A 173 -6.30 -35.62 -14.78
C HIS A 173 -6.63 -35.05 -13.40
N PRO A 174 -5.63 -34.99 -12.48
CA PRO A 174 -5.85 -34.47 -11.11
C PRO A 174 -6.24 -33.00 -11.14
N PHE A 175 -6.86 -32.53 -10.05
CA PHE A 175 -7.29 -31.13 -9.90
C PHE A 175 -6.14 -30.18 -10.22
N PRO A 176 -6.33 -29.25 -11.18
CA PRO A 176 -5.25 -28.40 -11.66
C PRO A 176 -4.89 -27.33 -10.60
N TYR A 177 -3.63 -26.92 -10.61
CA TYR A 177 -3.19 -25.80 -9.80
C TYR A 177 -3.94 -24.52 -10.17
N ILE A 178 -4.51 -23.83 -9.14
CA ILE A 178 -5.20 -22.56 -9.29
C ILE A 178 -4.24 -21.41 -8.99
N SER A 179 -3.95 -20.58 -9.98
CA SER A 179 -3.09 -19.40 -9.82
C SER A 179 -3.74 -18.37 -8.91
N GLY A 180 -2.95 -17.69 -8.06
CA GLY A 180 -3.43 -16.63 -7.19
C GLY A 180 -4.11 -15.49 -7.96
N LEU A 181 -5.18 -14.93 -7.38
CA LEU A 181 -5.94 -13.78 -7.85
C LEU A 181 -6.55 -13.90 -9.26
N THR A 182 -6.57 -15.11 -9.86
CA THR A 182 -7.19 -15.31 -11.17
C THR A 182 -8.63 -15.75 -11.05
N LEU A 183 -9.49 -15.21 -11.91
CA LEU A 183 -10.89 -15.65 -12.02
C LEU A 183 -10.96 -17.01 -12.70
N ASN A 184 -11.74 -17.92 -12.13
CA ASN A 184 -11.96 -19.25 -12.66
C ASN A 184 -13.46 -19.60 -12.63
N PHE A 185 -13.87 -20.50 -13.52
CA PHE A 185 -15.16 -21.18 -13.45
C PHE A 185 -14.97 -22.61 -12.97
N GLY A 186 -15.79 -23.04 -12.02
CA GLY A 186 -16.10 -24.44 -11.76
C GLY A 186 -17.37 -24.79 -12.54
N ILE A 187 -17.24 -25.77 -13.42
CA ILE A 187 -18.30 -26.14 -14.37
C ILE A 187 -18.63 -27.62 -14.18
N MET A 188 -19.90 -27.94 -14.05
CA MET A 188 -20.40 -29.31 -14.08
C MET A 188 -20.95 -29.64 -15.46
N LEU A 189 -20.38 -30.66 -16.11
CA LEU A 189 -20.76 -31.10 -17.43
C LEU A 189 -21.36 -32.50 -17.38
N LYS A 190 -22.37 -32.72 -18.23
CA LYS A 190 -22.98 -34.02 -18.45
C LYS A 190 -22.91 -34.34 -19.95
N ALA A 191 -22.51 -35.58 -20.31
CA ALA A 191 -22.63 -36.04 -21.71
C ALA A 191 -24.11 -36.10 -22.08
N ALA A 192 -24.46 -35.64 -23.26
CA ALA A 192 -25.86 -35.55 -23.73
C ALA A 192 -26.62 -36.90 -23.70
N GLU A 193 -25.90 -38.02 -23.84
CA GLU A 193 -26.47 -39.39 -23.87
C GLU A 193 -26.21 -40.17 -22.57
N SER A 194 -25.67 -39.54 -21.50
CA SER A 194 -25.34 -40.22 -20.24
C SER A 194 -26.49 -40.18 -19.26
N ASP A 195 -26.76 -41.31 -18.59
CA ASP A 195 -27.70 -41.40 -17.44
C ASP A 195 -27.07 -40.94 -16.10
N ASP A 196 -25.78 -40.60 -16.08
CA ASP A 196 -25.09 -40.13 -14.88
C ASP A 196 -25.57 -38.73 -14.52
N GLU A 197 -26.30 -38.61 -13.44
CA GLU A 197 -26.84 -37.34 -12.93
C GLU A 197 -25.76 -36.44 -12.29
N LYS A 198 -24.59 -36.98 -11.89
CA LYS A 198 -23.56 -36.23 -11.15
C LYS A 198 -22.71 -35.36 -12.06
N GLY A 199 -22.52 -35.73 -13.30
CA GLY A 199 -21.67 -35.01 -14.24
C GLY A 199 -20.16 -35.02 -13.87
N SER A 200 -19.36 -34.39 -14.69
CA SER A 200 -17.90 -34.24 -14.51
C SER A 200 -17.53 -32.80 -14.23
N PHE A 201 -16.62 -32.58 -13.27
CA PHE A 201 -16.10 -31.24 -12.96
C PHE A 201 -15.06 -30.81 -14.00
N VAL A 202 -15.20 -29.58 -14.47
CA VAL A 202 -14.24 -28.92 -15.36
C VAL A 202 -13.89 -27.55 -14.78
N ARG A 203 -12.60 -27.27 -14.74
CA ARG A 203 -12.09 -25.95 -14.39
C ARG A 203 -11.79 -25.16 -15.66
N LEU A 204 -12.27 -23.92 -15.74
CA LEU A 204 -11.94 -22.98 -16.80
C LEU A 204 -11.33 -21.71 -16.20
N LYS A 205 -10.07 -21.39 -16.58
CA LYS A 205 -9.40 -20.16 -16.18
C LYS A 205 -9.74 -19.02 -17.13
N VAL A 206 -10.10 -17.87 -16.63
CA VAL A 206 -10.15 -16.63 -17.41
C VAL A 206 -8.74 -16.00 -17.37
N PRO A 207 -8.06 -15.89 -18.52
CA PRO A 207 -6.71 -15.32 -18.56
C PRO A 207 -6.71 -13.84 -18.13
N PRO A 208 -5.82 -13.42 -17.23
CA PRO A 208 -5.76 -12.04 -16.75
C PRO A 208 -5.26 -11.03 -17.80
N THR A 209 -4.84 -11.52 -18.96
CA THR A 209 -4.46 -10.69 -20.12
C THR A 209 -5.65 -10.19 -20.93
N LEU A 210 -6.84 -10.76 -20.69
CA LEU A 210 -8.09 -10.28 -21.29
C LEU A 210 -8.65 -9.13 -20.46
N PRO A 211 -9.32 -8.15 -21.09
CA PRO A 211 -10.00 -7.08 -20.34
C PRO A 211 -11.15 -7.66 -19.53
N GLY A 212 -11.37 -7.16 -18.32
CA GLY A 212 -12.45 -7.61 -17.46
C GLY A 212 -13.85 -7.17 -17.90
N LEU A 213 -13.92 -6.08 -18.67
CA LEU A 213 -15.13 -5.55 -19.27
C LEU A 213 -15.05 -5.59 -20.79
N VAL A 214 -16.12 -6.07 -21.42
CA VAL A 214 -16.29 -6.12 -22.88
C VAL A 214 -17.18 -4.95 -23.31
N SER A 215 -16.71 -4.10 -24.23
CA SER A 215 -17.50 -3.02 -24.81
C SER A 215 -18.55 -3.59 -25.78
N VAL A 216 -19.80 -3.17 -25.62
CA VAL A 216 -20.93 -3.60 -26.44
C VAL A 216 -21.78 -2.40 -26.87
N GLY A 217 -22.13 -2.34 -28.14
CA GLY A 217 -22.95 -1.26 -28.68
C GLY A 217 -22.22 0.07 -28.89
N PRO A 218 -22.93 1.10 -29.39
CA PRO A 218 -22.44 2.46 -29.44
C PRO A 218 -22.44 3.09 -28.04
N HIS A 219 -21.49 3.94 -27.75
CA HIS A 219 -21.29 4.60 -26.46
C HIS A 219 -20.56 3.75 -25.43
N ALA A 220 -20.38 4.28 -24.20
CA ALA A 220 -19.67 3.61 -23.10
C ALA A 220 -20.56 2.56 -22.42
N LYS A 221 -20.93 1.51 -23.15
CA LYS A 221 -21.69 0.36 -22.65
C LYS A 221 -20.80 -0.86 -22.57
N TYR A 222 -20.86 -1.57 -21.47
CA TYR A 222 -20.00 -2.68 -21.14
C TYR A 222 -20.80 -3.85 -20.54
N THR A 223 -20.24 -5.03 -20.62
CA THR A 223 -20.67 -6.22 -19.85
C THR A 223 -19.45 -6.90 -19.27
N PHE A 224 -19.58 -7.60 -18.14
CA PHE A 224 -18.46 -8.34 -17.59
C PHE A 224 -18.04 -9.48 -18.52
N LEU A 225 -16.73 -9.64 -18.69
CA LEU A 225 -16.18 -10.77 -19.47
C LEU A 225 -16.64 -12.12 -18.89
N SER A 226 -16.74 -12.23 -17.56
CA SER A 226 -17.28 -13.42 -16.90
C SER A 226 -18.68 -13.78 -17.39
N ASP A 227 -19.55 -12.80 -17.58
CA ASP A 227 -20.93 -13.02 -18.04
C ASP A 227 -20.95 -13.48 -19.51
N VAL A 228 -20.07 -12.89 -20.34
CA VAL A 228 -19.90 -13.30 -21.75
C VAL A 228 -19.39 -14.74 -21.85
N VAL A 229 -18.39 -15.08 -21.03
CA VAL A 229 -17.87 -16.46 -20.95
C VAL A 229 -18.97 -17.43 -20.51
N ALA A 230 -19.70 -17.09 -19.43
CA ALA A 230 -20.77 -17.91 -18.90
C ALA A 230 -21.88 -18.19 -19.94
N ALA A 231 -22.26 -17.17 -20.72
CA ALA A 231 -23.26 -17.28 -21.78
C ALA A 231 -22.82 -18.17 -22.94
N ASN A 232 -21.52 -18.24 -23.19
CA ASN A 232 -20.93 -18.95 -24.34
C ASN A 232 -20.26 -20.29 -23.97
N LEU A 233 -20.44 -20.80 -22.74
CA LEU A 233 -19.81 -22.06 -22.31
C LEU A 233 -20.14 -23.25 -23.19
N SER A 234 -21.37 -23.33 -23.72
CA SER A 234 -21.79 -24.43 -24.59
C SER A 234 -20.92 -24.57 -25.85
N SER A 235 -20.34 -23.50 -26.35
CA SER A 235 -19.44 -23.54 -27.51
C SER A 235 -18.08 -24.19 -27.22
N LEU A 236 -17.66 -24.18 -25.94
CA LEU A 236 -16.43 -24.83 -25.47
C LEU A 236 -16.61 -26.35 -25.29
N PHE A 237 -17.84 -26.86 -25.19
CA PHE A 237 -18.15 -28.23 -24.84
C PHE A 237 -19.14 -28.89 -25.82
N PRO A 238 -18.78 -29.03 -27.09
CA PRO A 238 -19.67 -29.63 -28.07
C PRO A 238 -20.03 -31.09 -27.69
N GLY A 239 -21.32 -31.42 -27.72
CA GLY A 239 -21.83 -32.74 -27.33
C GLY A 239 -22.00 -32.96 -25.82
N MET A 240 -21.76 -31.93 -25.01
CA MET A 240 -21.96 -31.94 -23.57
C MET A 240 -23.03 -30.91 -23.16
N THR A 241 -23.69 -31.18 -22.07
CA THR A 241 -24.63 -30.22 -21.43
C THR A 241 -23.96 -29.57 -20.20
N VAL A 242 -23.93 -28.27 -20.17
CA VAL A 242 -23.50 -27.52 -18.98
C VAL A 242 -24.65 -27.54 -17.95
N LEU A 243 -24.44 -28.22 -16.83
CA LEU A 243 -25.41 -28.31 -15.76
C LEU A 243 -25.35 -27.07 -14.86
N GLN A 244 -24.15 -26.66 -14.52
CA GLN A 244 -23.89 -25.54 -13.62
C GLN A 244 -22.55 -24.91 -13.96
N ALA A 245 -22.41 -23.60 -13.75
CA ALA A 245 -21.17 -22.87 -13.86
C ALA A 245 -21.13 -21.74 -12.85
N HIS A 246 -20.12 -21.73 -12.00
CA HIS A 246 -19.96 -20.73 -10.95
C HIS A 246 -18.52 -20.21 -10.93
N THR A 247 -18.34 -18.94 -10.66
CA THR A 247 -17.04 -18.32 -10.56
C THR A 247 -16.43 -18.52 -9.17
N PHE A 248 -15.10 -18.68 -9.16
CA PHE A 248 -14.31 -18.71 -7.94
C PHE A 248 -12.93 -18.08 -8.16
N ARG A 249 -12.31 -17.64 -7.07
CA ARG A 249 -11.00 -16.98 -7.03
C ARG A 249 -10.23 -17.44 -5.81
N VAL A 250 -8.93 -17.69 -5.95
CA VAL A 250 -8.07 -18.10 -4.83
C VAL A 250 -7.04 -17.02 -4.56
N THR A 251 -6.87 -16.64 -3.31
CA THR A 251 -5.73 -15.84 -2.87
C THR A 251 -4.69 -16.76 -2.25
N ARG A 252 -3.42 -16.58 -2.64
CA ARG A 252 -2.30 -17.38 -2.17
C ARG A 252 -1.28 -16.55 -1.42
N ASP A 253 -0.55 -17.19 -0.54
CA ASP A 253 0.63 -16.58 0.07
C ASP A 253 1.59 -16.07 -1.00
N ALA A 254 2.08 -14.86 -0.79
CA ALA A 254 3.02 -14.19 -1.68
C ALA A 254 4.22 -13.60 -0.94
N ASP A 255 4.42 -13.94 0.31
CA ASP A 255 5.63 -13.53 1.01
C ASP A 255 6.84 -14.33 0.49
N ILE A 256 7.98 -13.69 0.39
CA ILE A 256 9.20 -14.28 -0.13
C ILE A 256 10.18 -14.35 1.03
N ASP A 257 10.50 -15.56 1.43
CA ASP A 257 11.57 -15.83 2.39
C ASP A 257 12.84 -16.23 1.63
N VAL A 258 13.83 -15.32 1.59
CA VAL A 258 15.15 -15.58 1.03
C VAL A 258 16.15 -15.64 2.18
N ARG A 259 16.77 -16.81 2.37
CA ARG A 259 17.88 -16.96 3.33
C ARG A 259 19.13 -16.32 2.75
N GLU A 260 19.30 -15.04 3.03
CA GLU A 260 20.41 -14.23 2.49
C GLU A 260 21.78 -14.72 2.97
N ASP A 261 21.84 -15.24 4.20
CA ASP A 261 23.07 -15.72 4.82
C ASP A 261 23.64 -16.97 4.13
N GLU A 262 22.79 -17.73 3.43
CA GLU A 262 23.15 -18.95 2.70
C GLU A 262 23.32 -18.71 1.19
N ALA A 263 23.00 -17.51 0.69
CA ALA A 263 23.01 -17.19 -0.73
C ALA A 263 24.38 -16.67 -1.18
N GLU A 264 25.10 -17.43 -2.03
CA GLU A 264 26.31 -16.93 -2.70
C GLU A 264 26.01 -15.77 -3.67
N ASP A 265 24.78 -15.71 -4.20
CA ASP A 265 24.29 -14.67 -5.13
C ASP A 265 22.84 -14.37 -4.81
N LEU A 266 22.60 -13.22 -4.16
CA LEU A 266 21.27 -12.76 -3.73
C LEU A 266 20.32 -12.60 -4.91
N LEU A 267 20.78 -12.09 -6.04
CA LEU A 267 19.96 -11.87 -7.24
C LEU A 267 19.42 -13.20 -7.79
N ARG A 268 20.28 -14.21 -7.89
CA ARG A 268 19.86 -15.55 -8.36
C ARG A 268 18.94 -16.23 -7.36
N ALA A 269 19.22 -16.11 -6.06
CA ALA A 269 18.37 -16.66 -5.01
C ALA A 269 16.97 -16.04 -5.09
N LEU A 270 16.87 -14.72 -5.20
CA LEU A 270 15.61 -14.01 -5.32
C LEU A 270 14.84 -14.39 -6.58
N GLN A 271 15.50 -14.49 -7.74
CA GLN A 271 14.87 -14.96 -8.98
C GLN A 271 14.29 -16.38 -8.87
N LYS A 272 14.94 -17.26 -8.11
CA LYS A 272 14.45 -18.61 -7.84
C LYS A 272 13.20 -18.58 -6.95
N GLU A 273 13.22 -17.78 -5.88
CA GLU A 273 12.07 -17.66 -4.97
C GLU A 273 10.88 -16.95 -5.64
N LEU A 274 11.10 -15.94 -6.49
CA LEU A 274 10.03 -15.32 -7.29
C LEU A 274 9.28 -16.32 -8.16
N ARG A 275 9.99 -17.33 -8.71
CA ARG A 275 9.34 -18.41 -9.47
C ARG A 275 8.49 -19.31 -8.56
N LYS A 276 8.95 -19.59 -7.34
CA LYS A 276 8.22 -20.41 -6.35
C LYS A 276 6.98 -19.68 -5.79
N ARG A 277 7.05 -18.35 -5.65
CA ARG A 277 5.93 -17.51 -5.18
C ARG A 277 4.62 -17.80 -5.89
N ARG A 278 4.67 -18.20 -7.17
CA ARG A 278 3.49 -18.60 -7.93
C ARG A 278 2.77 -19.81 -7.33
N PHE A 279 3.43 -20.59 -6.48
CA PHE A 279 2.96 -21.83 -5.87
C PHE A 279 2.75 -21.71 -4.35
N GLY A 280 2.57 -20.50 -3.83
CA GLY A 280 2.29 -20.26 -2.42
C GLY A 280 1.03 -21.00 -1.92
N ALA A 281 0.96 -21.25 -0.61
CA ALA A 281 -0.18 -21.89 0.03
C ALA A 281 -1.49 -21.09 -0.22
N PRO A 282 -2.64 -21.75 -0.35
CA PRO A 282 -3.92 -21.06 -0.46
C PRO A 282 -4.28 -20.41 0.90
N VAL A 283 -4.75 -19.17 0.86
CA VAL A 283 -5.07 -18.40 2.07
C VAL A 283 -6.55 -18.06 2.14
N ARG A 284 -7.19 -17.87 0.97
CA ARG A 284 -8.61 -17.51 0.86
C ARG A 284 -9.20 -18.09 -0.42
N LEU A 285 -10.43 -18.56 -0.32
CA LEU A 285 -11.29 -18.94 -1.45
C LEU A 285 -12.50 -17.99 -1.50
N GLU A 286 -12.64 -17.26 -2.58
CA GLU A 286 -13.83 -16.44 -2.90
C GLU A 286 -14.69 -17.19 -3.89
N ILE A 287 -15.98 -17.29 -3.61
CA ILE A 287 -16.97 -17.96 -4.47
C ILE A 287 -18.16 -17.05 -4.76
N SER A 288 -18.74 -17.17 -5.94
CA SER A 288 -19.96 -16.43 -6.29
C SER A 288 -21.17 -16.92 -5.48
N LYS A 289 -22.01 -15.99 -5.07
CA LYS A 289 -23.30 -16.31 -4.44
C LYS A 289 -24.12 -17.24 -5.33
N GLY A 290 -24.71 -18.28 -4.74
CA GLY A 290 -25.48 -19.29 -5.46
C GLY A 290 -24.66 -20.48 -5.95
N MET A 291 -23.36 -20.55 -5.70
CA MET A 291 -22.59 -21.78 -5.87
C MET A 291 -23.15 -22.86 -4.95
N PRO A 292 -23.46 -24.08 -5.47
CA PRO A 292 -23.96 -25.16 -4.63
C PRO A 292 -22.95 -25.60 -3.58
N ASP A 293 -23.46 -26.00 -2.39
CA ASP A 293 -22.63 -26.47 -1.28
C ASP A 293 -21.71 -27.63 -1.66
N GLU A 294 -22.17 -28.53 -2.55
CA GLU A 294 -21.37 -29.65 -3.03
C GLU A 294 -20.17 -29.22 -3.86
N MET A 295 -20.35 -28.19 -4.72
CA MET A 295 -19.25 -27.65 -5.53
C MET A 295 -18.29 -26.87 -4.64
N ALA A 296 -18.79 -26.09 -3.69
CA ALA A 296 -17.97 -25.36 -2.73
C ALA A 296 -17.11 -26.33 -1.87
N ALA A 297 -17.74 -27.41 -1.35
CA ALA A 297 -17.03 -28.45 -0.59
C ALA A 297 -15.95 -29.13 -1.43
N TYR A 298 -16.26 -29.46 -2.68
CA TYR A 298 -15.29 -30.04 -3.61
C TYR A 298 -14.11 -29.11 -3.88
N LEU A 299 -14.35 -27.81 -4.08
CA LEU A 299 -13.29 -26.81 -4.24
C LEU A 299 -12.45 -26.68 -2.96
N MET A 300 -13.07 -26.64 -1.79
CA MET A 300 -12.35 -26.57 -0.51
C MET A 300 -11.38 -27.75 -0.33
N GLU A 301 -11.86 -28.98 -0.56
CA GLU A 301 -11.04 -30.17 -0.45
C GLU A 301 -9.91 -30.18 -1.48
N SER A 302 -10.23 -29.83 -2.74
CA SER A 302 -9.26 -29.86 -3.86
C SER A 302 -8.19 -28.77 -3.74
N ILE A 303 -8.52 -27.62 -3.18
CA ILE A 303 -7.61 -26.47 -3.02
C ILE A 303 -6.84 -26.59 -1.69
N GLY A 304 -7.42 -27.23 -0.69
CA GLY A 304 -6.85 -27.37 0.66
C GLY A 304 -7.10 -26.11 1.51
N VAL A 305 -8.34 -25.68 1.61
CA VAL A 305 -8.76 -24.56 2.47
C VAL A 305 -9.87 -24.99 3.40
N GLU A 306 -9.92 -24.38 4.59
CA GLU A 306 -10.94 -24.64 5.60
C GLU A 306 -12.21 -23.77 5.37
N PRO A 307 -13.36 -24.13 5.94
CA PRO A 307 -14.58 -23.33 5.81
C PRO A 307 -14.43 -21.86 6.23
N ASP A 308 -13.57 -21.58 7.21
CA ASP A 308 -13.26 -20.22 7.66
C ASP A 308 -12.47 -19.38 6.64
N ASP A 309 -11.90 -20.01 5.62
CA ASP A 309 -11.20 -19.35 4.52
C ASP A 309 -12.09 -19.00 3.33
N VAL A 310 -13.36 -19.44 3.36
CA VAL A 310 -14.30 -19.26 2.25
C VAL A 310 -15.12 -17.98 2.46
N TYR A 311 -15.16 -17.14 1.43
CA TYR A 311 -15.93 -15.90 1.38
C TYR A 311 -16.91 -15.95 0.21
N VAL A 312 -18.21 -15.82 0.51
CA VAL A 312 -19.29 -15.80 -0.48
C VAL A 312 -19.58 -14.36 -0.87
N LEU A 313 -19.40 -14.01 -2.14
CA LEU A 313 -19.62 -12.65 -2.62
C LEU A 313 -20.86 -12.56 -3.52
N ASP A 314 -21.67 -11.52 -3.27
CA ASP A 314 -22.89 -11.23 -4.05
C ASP A 314 -22.57 -10.17 -5.11
N GLY A 315 -21.74 -10.51 -6.10
CA GLY A 315 -21.30 -9.61 -7.16
C GLY A 315 -20.05 -10.13 -7.88
N PRO A 316 -19.38 -9.27 -8.65
CA PRO A 316 -18.18 -9.65 -9.38
C PRO A 316 -17.04 -9.99 -8.41
N LEU A 317 -16.37 -11.14 -8.61
CA LEU A 317 -15.24 -11.54 -7.77
C LEU A 317 -13.96 -10.74 -8.05
N ASN A 318 -13.84 -10.15 -9.24
CA ASN A 318 -12.70 -9.33 -9.62
C ASN A 318 -13.12 -7.87 -9.82
N ILE A 319 -13.33 -7.15 -8.70
CA ILE A 319 -13.75 -5.73 -8.74
C ILE A 319 -12.71 -4.84 -9.44
N GLN A 320 -11.44 -5.23 -9.45
CA GLN A 320 -10.38 -4.50 -10.13
C GLN A 320 -10.63 -4.35 -11.64
N ASP A 321 -11.47 -5.20 -12.26
CA ASP A 321 -11.89 -5.06 -13.66
C ASP A 321 -12.59 -3.73 -13.93
N LEU A 322 -13.21 -3.15 -12.92
CA LEU A 322 -13.89 -1.85 -13.00
C LEU A 322 -12.93 -0.65 -13.09
N ASP A 323 -11.62 -0.82 -12.81
CA ASP A 323 -10.63 0.24 -13.05
C ASP A 323 -10.61 0.69 -14.52
N GLN A 324 -11.03 -0.18 -15.44
CA GLN A 324 -11.19 0.16 -16.86
C GLN A 324 -12.16 1.35 -17.05
N LEU A 325 -13.19 1.48 -16.22
CA LEU A 325 -14.12 2.62 -16.26
C LEU A 325 -13.48 3.89 -15.71
N CYS A 326 -12.58 3.75 -14.74
CA CYS A 326 -11.87 4.88 -14.15
C CYS A 326 -10.89 5.54 -15.15
N GLU A 327 -10.49 4.83 -16.21
CA GLU A 327 -9.62 5.37 -17.26
C GLU A 327 -10.38 6.12 -18.38
N LEU A 328 -11.71 6.04 -18.42
CA LEU A 328 -12.52 6.72 -19.42
C LEU A 328 -12.32 8.25 -19.36
N ASP A 329 -12.33 8.90 -20.52
CA ASP A 329 -12.27 10.35 -20.62
C ASP A 329 -13.61 10.99 -20.20
N ARG A 330 -13.78 11.17 -18.91
CA ARG A 330 -14.93 11.76 -18.23
C ARG A 330 -14.46 12.69 -17.10
N PRO A 331 -13.82 13.83 -17.44
CA PRO A 331 -13.21 14.72 -16.45
C PRO A 331 -14.19 15.25 -15.39
N GLN A 332 -15.48 15.37 -15.75
CA GLN A 332 -16.53 15.82 -14.83
C GLN A 332 -16.85 14.80 -13.72
N LEU A 333 -16.45 13.53 -13.87
CA LEU A 333 -16.64 12.45 -12.91
C LEU A 333 -15.37 12.08 -12.12
N LYS A 334 -14.30 12.84 -12.31
CA LYS A 334 -12.99 12.65 -11.68
C LYS A 334 -12.55 13.90 -10.92
N TYR A 335 -11.56 13.75 -10.05
CA TYR A 335 -10.89 14.93 -9.48
C TYR A 335 -10.31 15.81 -10.60
N ARG A 336 -10.36 17.12 -10.40
CA ARG A 336 -9.68 18.05 -11.31
C ARG A 336 -8.19 17.74 -11.32
N PRO A 337 -7.51 17.80 -12.49
CA PRO A 337 -6.07 17.66 -12.54
C PRO A 337 -5.38 18.61 -11.55
N LEU A 338 -4.47 18.10 -10.76
CA LEU A 338 -3.70 18.89 -9.83
C LEU A 338 -2.79 19.86 -10.59
N ARG A 339 -2.78 21.11 -10.19
CA ARG A 339 -1.82 22.11 -10.69
C ARG A 339 -0.55 22.03 -9.85
N THR A 340 0.46 21.36 -10.38
CA THR A 340 1.76 21.31 -9.75
C THR A 340 2.54 22.60 -9.95
N ILE A 341 3.40 22.92 -9.00
CA ILE A 341 4.27 24.10 -9.08
C ILE A 341 5.75 23.69 -9.07
N ILE A 342 6.56 24.48 -9.74
CA ILE A 342 8.01 24.44 -9.61
C ILE A 342 8.40 25.49 -8.58
N PRO A 343 9.14 25.14 -7.51
CA PRO A 343 9.56 26.09 -6.48
C PRO A 343 10.29 27.31 -7.06
N ALA A 344 9.94 28.52 -6.60
CA ALA A 344 10.50 29.77 -7.13
C ALA A 344 12.06 29.78 -7.21
N PRO A 345 12.81 29.25 -6.22
CA PRO A 345 14.28 29.19 -6.34
C PRO A 345 14.79 28.38 -7.53
N LEU A 346 13.99 27.41 -8.01
CA LEU A 346 14.34 26.53 -9.14
C LEU A 346 13.85 27.07 -10.49
N GLN A 347 12.95 28.05 -10.48
CA GLN A 347 12.47 28.72 -11.70
C GLN A 347 13.47 29.74 -12.24
N GLU A 348 14.20 30.43 -11.37
CA GLU A 348 15.21 31.45 -11.72
C GLU A 348 16.48 30.81 -12.27
N ARG A 349 16.40 30.23 -13.45
CA ARG A 349 17.40 29.32 -14.02
C ARG A 349 18.75 29.98 -14.37
N LYS A 350 19.73 29.83 -13.46
CA LYS A 350 21.12 29.70 -13.92
C LYS A 350 21.64 28.29 -13.72
N SER A 351 21.38 27.66 -12.58
CA SER A 351 21.71 26.26 -12.27
C SER A 351 20.92 25.81 -11.03
N ILE A 352 20.42 24.57 -11.00
CA ILE A 352 19.80 23.97 -9.83
C ILE A 352 20.77 23.95 -8.64
N PHE A 353 22.07 23.72 -8.89
CA PHE A 353 23.11 23.73 -7.86
C PHE A 353 23.31 25.11 -7.24
N ASP A 354 23.20 26.19 -8.02
CA ASP A 354 23.28 27.55 -7.48
C ASP A 354 22.10 27.90 -6.58
N ALA A 355 20.91 27.41 -6.89
CA ALA A 355 19.74 27.58 -6.05
C ALA A 355 19.92 26.85 -4.70
N ILE A 356 20.31 25.58 -4.73
CA ILE A 356 20.52 24.74 -3.53
C ILE A 356 21.66 25.29 -2.67
N ARG A 357 22.74 25.82 -3.29
CA ARG A 357 23.84 26.43 -2.55
C ARG A 357 23.45 27.66 -1.76
N ARG A 358 22.47 28.41 -2.23
CA ARG A 358 22.01 29.64 -1.56
C ARG A 358 21.13 29.36 -0.35
N ARG A 359 20.27 28.33 -0.43
CA ARG A 359 19.33 27.93 0.61
C ARG A 359 18.78 26.52 0.36
N ASP A 360 18.37 25.88 1.43
CA ASP A 360 17.61 24.64 1.32
C ASP A 360 16.31 24.86 0.57
N VAL A 361 15.93 23.88 -0.28
CA VAL A 361 14.69 23.90 -1.06
C VAL A 361 13.82 22.71 -0.67
N LEU A 362 12.65 22.98 -0.13
CA LEU A 362 11.67 21.97 0.26
C LEU A 362 10.73 21.67 -0.89
N LEU A 363 10.45 20.40 -1.12
CA LEU A 363 9.46 19.90 -2.08
C LEU A 363 8.33 19.26 -1.30
N HIS A 364 7.10 19.51 -1.73
CA HIS A 364 5.89 18.92 -1.14
C HIS A 364 5.08 18.24 -2.25
N HIS A 365 5.34 16.97 -2.51
CA HIS A 365 4.58 16.17 -3.47
C HIS A 365 3.20 15.80 -2.90
N PRO A 366 2.16 15.71 -3.75
CA PRO A 366 2.15 15.87 -5.21
C PRO A 366 2.06 17.33 -5.67
N TYR A 367 1.99 18.32 -4.79
CA TYR A 367 1.77 19.74 -5.12
C TYR A 367 2.99 20.35 -5.82
N THR A 368 4.20 19.90 -5.49
CA THR A 368 5.43 20.23 -6.22
C THR A 368 5.63 19.25 -7.37
N ASP A 369 5.95 19.76 -8.55
CA ASP A 369 6.21 18.95 -9.74
C ASP A 369 7.42 18.03 -9.51
N TYR A 370 7.25 16.73 -9.80
CA TYR A 370 8.30 15.74 -9.61
C TYR A 370 9.47 15.90 -10.58
N SER A 371 9.26 16.57 -11.71
CA SER A 371 10.32 16.84 -12.69
C SER A 371 11.54 17.53 -12.08
N VAL A 372 11.35 18.32 -11.01
CA VAL A 372 12.50 19.00 -10.32
C VAL A 372 13.49 18.00 -9.72
N VAL A 373 13.02 16.82 -9.28
CA VAL A 373 13.89 15.76 -8.76
C VAL A 373 14.60 15.05 -9.91
N VAL A 374 13.91 14.80 -11.01
CA VAL A 374 14.49 14.24 -12.24
C VAL A 374 15.53 15.21 -12.81
N ASP A 375 15.23 16.50 -12.88
CA ASP A 375 16.13 17.54 -13.39
C ASP A 375 17.39 17.70 -12.53
N PHE A 376 17.31 17.50 -11.23
CA PHE A 376 18.48 17.47 -10.35
C PHE A 376 19.44 16.35 -10.76
N ILE A 377 18.96 15.14 -10.95
CA ILE A 377 19.78 13.99 -11.36
C ILE A 377 20.25 14.15 -12.81
N ARG A 378 19.35 14.64 -13.70
CA ARG A 378 19.71 14.89 -15.12
C ARG A 378 20.80 15.96 -15.24
N THR A 379 20.68 17.08 -14.52
CA THR A 379 21.72 18.10 -14.50
C THR A 379 23.04 17.55 -13.97
N ALA A 380 23.00 16.72 -12.92
CA ALA A 380 24.20 16.07 -12.39
C ALA A 380 24.84 15.11 -13.40
N ALA A 381 24.03 14.35 -14.16
CA ALA A 381 24.53 13.41 -15.16
C ALA A 381 25.33 14.10 -16.27
N PHE A 382 24.86 15.27 -16.72
CA PHE A 382 25.45 15.97 -17.86
C PHE A 382 26.42 17.12 -17.50
N ASP A 383 26.51 17.52 -16.21
CA ASP A 383 27.47 18.56 -15.79
C ASP A 383 28.89 17.99 -15.72
N PRO A 384 29.88 18.52 -16.52
CA PRO A 384 31.26 18.04 -16.51
C PRO A 384 31.98 18.25 -15.16
N ASN A 385 31.49 19.16 -14.33
CA ASN A 385 32.06 19.41 -13.00
C ASN A 385 31.51 18.40 -11.94
N VAL A 386 30.47 17.64 -12.23
CA VAL A 386 30.00 16.58 -11.34
C VAL A 386 30.94 15.37 -11.47
N LEU A 387 31.50 14.97 -10.35
CA LEU A 387 32.47 13.86 -10.27
C LEU A 387 31.80 12.54 -9.93
N ALA A 388 30.75 12.58 -9.08
CA ALA A 388 30.06 11.37 -8.66
C ALA A 388 28.57 11.64 -8.39
N ILE A 389 27.77 10.63 -8.68
CA ILE A 389 26.34 10.54 -8.31
C ILE A 389 26.15 9.27 -7.52
N LYS A 390 25.57 9.36 -6.33
CA LYS A 390 25.19 8.19 -5.50
C LYS A 390 23.72 8.28 -5.16
N ILE A 391 22.97 7.19 -5.29
CA ILE A 391 21.51 7.20 -5.09
C ILE A 391 21.01 5.87 -4.51
N CYS A 392 19.97 5.93 -3.66
CA CYS A 392 19.25 4.77 -3.16
C CYS A 392 17.88 4.67 -3.85
N LEU A 393 17.63 3.57 -4.54
CA LEU A 393 16.38 3.26 -5.25
C LEU A 393 15.65 2.11 -4.56
N TYR A 394 14.37 2.34 -4.18
CA TYR A 394 13.56 1.32 -3.49
C TYR A 394 12.49 0.72 -4.40
N ARG A 395 11.72 1.55 -5.09
CA ARG A 395 10.70 1.16 -6.08
C ARG A 395 10.92 2.01 -7.32
N THR A 396 11.47 1.41 -8.35
CA THR A 396 11.76 2.13 -9.60
C THR A 396 10.56 2.16 -10.54
N GLY A 397 9.70 1.13 -10.48
CA GLY A 397 8.65 0.91 -11.49
C GLY A 397 9.22 0.52 -12.85
N GLN A 398 8.35 0.22 -13.80
CA GLN A 398 8.76 -0.16 -15.16
C GLN A 398 9.39 1.01 -15.94
N GLN A 399 8.84 2.22 -15.78
CA GLN A 399 9.28 3.42 -16.46
C GLN A 399 9.87 4.40 -15.44
N SER A 400 11.18 4.37 -15.25
CA SER A 400 11.90 5.25 -14.33
C SER A 400 12.81 6.20 -15.09
N GLU A 401 12.40 7.48 -15.22
CA GLU A 401 13.24 8.51 -15.85
C GLU A 401 14.58 8.68 -15.11
N ILE A 402 14.57 8.58 -13.79
CA ILE A 402 15.81 8.66 -12.99
C ILE A 402 16.76 7.50 -13.35
N ALA A 403 16.25 6.26 -13.41
CA ALA A 403 17.07 5.11 -13.76
C ALA A 403 17.61 5.22 -15.20
N GLU A 404 16.82 5.76 -16.14
CA GLU A 404 17.25 6.01 -17.50
C GLU A 404 18.37 7.07 -17.58
N VAL A 405 18.25 8.16 -16.82
CA VAL A 405 19.29 9.19 -16.71
C VAL A 405 20.58 8.63 -16.10
N LEU A 406 20.47 7.76 -15.09
CA LEU A 406 21.64 7.10 -14.48
C LEU A 406 22.31 6.13 -15.47
N HIS A 407 21.52 5.44 -16.28
CA HIS A 407 22.03 4.58 -17.36
C HIS A 407 22.86 5.40 -18.35
N GLN A 408 22.34 6.52 -18.84
CA GLN A 408 23.06 7.42 -19.76
C GLN A 408 24.33 7.99 -19.12
N ALA A 409 24.29 8.36 -17.83
CA ALA A 409 25.44 8.83 -17.10
C ALA A 409 26.54 7.76 -17.02
N GLY A 410 26.16 6.49 -16.81
CA GLY A 410 27.09 5.35 -16.82
C GLY A 410 27.77 5.16 -18.17
N GLU A 411 26.99 5.16 -19.26
CA GLU A 411 27.52 5.06 -20.63
C GLU A 411 28.52 6.18 -20.99
N MET A 412 28.32 7.38 -20.43
CA MET A 412 29.26 8.50 -20.56
C MET A 412 30.50 8.38 -19.65
N GLY A 413 30.62 7.31 -18.87
CA GLY A 413 31.75 7.09 -17.96
C GLY A 413 31.72 7.92 -16.67
N LYS A 414 30.57 8.50 -16.30
CA LYS A 414 30.39 9.19 -15.01
C LYS A 414 30.45 8.18 -13.85
N GLN A 415 31.05 8.57 -12.74
CA GLN A 415 31.03 7.74 -11.52
C GLN A 415 29.64 7.73 -10.92
N VAL A 416 28.89 6.66 -11.16
CA VAL A 416 27.54 6.47 -10.63
C VAL A 416 27.52 5.25 -9.72
N THR A 417 26.96 5.40 -8.52
CA THR A 417 26.67 4.30 -7.59
C THR A 417 25.18 4.29 -7.31
N ALA A 418 24.51 3.21 -7.68
CA ALA A 418 23.10 3.00 -7.43
C ALA A 418 22.91 1.83 -6.46
N LEU A 419 22.33 2.12 -5.28
CA LEU A 419 21.86 1.07 -4.41
C LEU A 419 20.42 0.76 -4.77
N ILE A 420 20.12 -0.50 -5.13
CA ILE A 420 18.81 -0.95 -5.57
C ILE A 420 18.31 -2.02 -4.59
N GLU A 421 17.16 -1.77 -3.96
CA GLU A 421 16.53 -2.73 -3.06
C GLU A 421 15.79 -3.81 -3.86
N LEU A 422 16.41 -4.98 -4.01
CA LEU A 422 15.83 -6.09 -4.80
C LEU A 422 14.54 -6.67 -4.18
N LYS A 423 14.36 -6.56 -2.85
CA LYS A 423 13.23 -7.13 -2.11
C LYS A 423 12.12 -6.09 -1.90
N ALA A 424 11.98 -5.11 -2.79
CA ALA A 424 10.84 -4.20 -2.76
C ALA A 424 9.58 -4.96 -3.18
N ARG A 425 8.73 -5.31 -2.20
CA ARG A 425 7.56 -6.19 -2.39
C ARG A 425 6.70 -5.75 -3.58
N PHE A 426 6.41 -6.71 -4.48
CA PHE A 426 5.68 -6.56 -5.74
C PHE A 426 6.38 -5.69 -6.80
N ASP A 427 7.60 -5.23 -6.57
CA ASP A 427 8.43 -4.50 -7.55
C ASP A 427 9.79 -5.19 -7.78
N GLU A 428 9.92 -6.42 -7.29
CA GLU A 428 11.16 -7.19 -7.33
C GLU A 428 11.65 -7.41 -8.77
N GLU A 429 10.76 -7.81 -9.68
CA GLU A 429 11.09 -8.06 -11.09
C GLU A 429 11.59 -6.79 -11.78
N ASN A 430 10.91 -5.66 -11.58
CA ASN A 430 11.32 -4.37 -12.14
C ASN A 430 12.68 -3.92 -11.60
N ASN A 431 12.91 -4.06 -10.30
CA ASN A 431 14.17 -3.67 -9.66
C ASN A 431 15.33 -4.55 -10.13
N ILE A 432 15.12 -5.85 -10.33
CA ILE A 432 16.11 -6.75 -10.91
C ILE A 432 16.46 -6.34 -12.35
N GLU A 433 15.47 -6.04 -13.17
CA GLU A 433 15.70 -5.62 -14.56
C GLU A 433 16.51 -4.32 -14.63
N TRP A 434 16.13 -3.30 -13.85
CA TRP A 434 16.86 -2.05 -13.77
C TRP A 434 18.28 -2.24 -13.26
N ALA A 435 18.49 -3.07 -12.23
CA ALA A 435 19.82 -3.38 -11.71
C ALA A 435 20.74 -3.92 -12.80
N GLN A 436 20.28 -4.90 -13.57
CA GLN A 436 21.05 -5.49 -14.66
C GLN A 436 21.30 -4.51 -15.82
N ARG A 437 20.35 -3.64 -16.15
CA ARG A 437 20.53 -2.61 -17.18
C ARG A 437 21.58 -1.59 -16.76
N LEU A 438 21.53 -1.13 -15.52
CA LEU A 438 22.50 -0.14 -14.98
C LEU A 438 23.91 -0.72 -14.90
N GLU A 439 24.08 -1.98 -14.47
CA GLU A 439 25.39 -2.66 -14.46
C GLU A 439 26.01 -2.72 -15.87
N ARG A 440 25.21 -3.08 -16.88
CA ARG A 440 25.68 -3.13 -18.29
C ARG A 440 26.12 -1.77 -18.82
N ALA A 441 25.57 -0.67 -18.29
CA ALA A 441 25.95 0.70 -18.62
C ALA A 441 27.17 1.20 -17.82
N GLY A 442 27.79 0.37 -16.99
CA GLY A 442 28.96 0.73 -16.19
C GLY A 442 28.63 1.43 -14.86
N VAL A 443 27.36 1.43 -14.42
CA VAL A 443 26.97 1.93 -13.10
C VAL A 443 27.39 0.93 -12.03
N HIS A 444 27.91 1.40 -10.93
CA HIS A 444 28.18 0.60 -9.73
C HIS A 444 26.87 0.29 -9.03
N VAL A 445 26.32 -0.92 -9.21
CA VAL A 445 25.09 -1.35 -8.56
C VAL A 445 25.41 -2.11 -7.27
N VAL A 446 24.67 -1.78 -6.19
CA VAL A 446 24.77 -2.42 -4.88
C VAL A 446 23.37 -2.91 -4.47
N TYR A 447 23.27 -4.14 -3.98
CA TYR A 447 22.00 -4.81 -3.65
C TYR A 447 21.59 -4.69 -2.16
N GLY A 448 22.13 -3.71 -1.46
CA GLY A 448 21.87 -3.46 -0.04
C GLY A 448 22.80 -4.22 0.90
N LEU A 449 22.42 -4.27 2.16
CA LEU A 449 23.13 -4.97 3.22
C LEU A 449 22.41 -6.27 3.59
N ILE A 450 23.18 -7.32 3.82
CA ILE A 450 22.65 -8.64 4.25
C ILE A 450 21.84 -8.48 5.54
N GLY A 451 20.65 -9.05 5.59
CA GLY A 451 19.74 -8.99 6.74
C GLY A 451 19.04 -7.65 6.96
N LEU A 452 19.37 -6.61 6.20
CA LEU A 452 18.74 -5.30 6.26
C LEU A 452 18.05 -4.94 4.94
N LYS A 453 16.86 -4.37 5.02
CA LYS A 453 16.13 -3.85 3.87
C LYS A 453 16.36 -2.36 3.72
N THR A 454 16.89 -1.91 2.57
CA THR A 454 17.15 -0.49 2.34
C THR A 454 15.87 0.25 1.97
N HIS A 455 15.46 1.18 2.84
CA HIS A 455 14.21 1.93 2.63
C HIS A 455 14.40 3.45 2.62
N CYS A 456 15.61 3.95 2.80
CA CYS A 456 15.93 5.37 2.69
C CYS A 456 15.77 5.90 1.26
N LYS A 457 15.53 7.20 1.12
CA LYS A 457 15.45 7.91 -0.13
C LYS A 457 16.47 9.05 -0.06
N LEU A 458 17.64 8.79 -0.63
CA LEU A 458 18.79 9.67 -0.58
C LEU A 458 19.48 9.69 -1.93
N SER A 459 19.82 10.87 -2.40
CA SER A 459 20.80 11.04 -3.48
C SER A 459 21.87 12.05 -3.09
N LEU A 460 23.09 11.79 -3.49
CA LEU A 460 24.28 12.61 -3.24
C LEU A 460 24.98 12.89 -4.57
N VAL A 461 25.16 14.17 -4.87
CA VAL A 461 25.95 14.64 -6.00
C VAL A 461 27.19 15.34 -5.48
N VAL A 462 28.37 14.90 -5.95
CA VAL A 462 29.64 15.52 -5.63
C VAL A 462 30.15 16.32 -6.84
N ARG A 463 30.24 17.64 -6.68
CA ARG A 463 30.56 18.60 -7.75
C ARG A 463 31.83 19.37 -7.40
N ARG A 464 32.70 19.56 -8.40
CA ARG A 464 33.87 20.45 -8.29
C ARG A 464 33.44 21.91 -8.48
N GLU A 465 33.79 22.76 -7.55
CA GLU A 465 33.53 24.20 -7.59
C GLU A 465 34.86 24.96 -7.33
N GLY A 466 35.54 25.36 -8.40
CA GLY A 466 36.90 25.87 -8.31
C GLY A 466 37.84 24.78 -7.78
N GLU A 467 38.56 25.09 -6.71
CA GLU A 467 39.52 24.18 -6.05
C GLU A 467 38.84 23.28 -4.97
N THR A 468 37.52 23.42 -4.72
CA THR A 468 36.81 22.69 -3.66
C THR A 468 35.83 21.70 -4.24
N LEU A 469 35.45 20.72 -3.43
CA LEU A 469 34.36 19.79 -3.72
C LEU A 469 33.16 20.18 -2.86
N ARG A 470 32.00 20.33 -3.52
CA ARG A 470 30.73 20.56 -2.84
C ARG A 470 29.83 19.37 -3.02
N ARG A 471 29.12 19.05 -1.94
CA ARG A 471 28.12 17.98 -1.89
C ARG A 471 26.72 18.60 -1.95
N TYR A 472 25.89 18.06 -2.82
CA TYR A 472 24.48 18.39 -2.94
C TYR A 472 23.68 17.15 -2.63
N VAL A 473 22.76 17.27 -1.70
CA VAL A 473 22.02 16.14 -1.15
C VAL A 473 20.52 16.35 -1.35
N HIS A 474 19.83 15.31 -1.79
CA HIS A 474 18.38 15.23 -1.73
C HIS A 474 17.98 14.11 -0.77
N ILE A 475 17.16 14.42 0.22
CA ILE A 475 16.57 13.47 1.17
C ILE A 475 15.05 13.57 1.06
N ALA A 476 14.37 12.44 0.97
CA ALA A 476 12.92 12.41 0.82
C ALA A 476 12.24 11.40 1.76
N THR A 477 10.96 11.66 2.07
CA THR A 477 10.07 10.71 2.74
C THR A 477 9.51 9.68 1.75
N GLY A 478 9.34 10.06 0.48
CA GLY A 478 8.78 9.29 -0.62
C GLY A 478 9.79 8.71 -1.60
N ASN A 479 9.36 7.71 -2.37
CA ASN A 479 10.20 7.00 -3.34
C ASN A 479 10.56 7.86 -4.56
N TYR A 480 11.66 7.50 -5.24
CA TYR A 480 12.01 8.02 -6.55
C TYR A 480 11.17 7.36 -7.67
N ASN A 481 9.87 7.65 -7.66
CA ASN A 481 8.92 7.06 -8.58
C ASN A 481 7.83 8.08 -8.96
N PRO A 482 7.62 8.40 -10.24
CA PRO A 482 6.68 9.44 -10.68
C PRO A 482 5.22 9.12 -10.30
N THR A 483 4.80 7.86 -10.36
CA THR A 483 3.44 7.44 -10.02
C THR A 483 3.15 7.68 -8.54
N SER A 484 4.04 7.24 -7.64
CA SER A 484 3.86 7.52 -6.20
C SER A 484 3.92 9.02 -5.91
N SER A 485 4.79 9.77 -6.59
CA SER A 485 4.94 11.22 -6.37
C SER A 485 3.74 12.04 -6.83
N SER A 486 2.90 11.50 -7.72
CA SER A 486 1.65 12.14 -8.15
C SER A 486 0.43 11.78 -7.29
N THR A 487 0.52 10.73 -6.48
CA THR A 487 -0.60 10.18 -5.71
C THR A 487 -0.38 10.16 -4.19
N TYR A 488 0.87 10.28 -3.72
CA TYR A 488 1.23 10.27 -2.30
C TYR A 488 1.65 11.65 -1.84
N THR A 489 1.29 12.02 -0.61
CA THR A 489 1.85 13.22 0.02
C THR A 489 3.22 12.88 0.61
N ASP A 490 4.26 13.50 0.08
CA ASP A 490 5.63 13.30 0.53
C ASP A 490 6.43 14.60 0.54
N PHE A 491 7.46 14.66 1.36
CA PHE A 491 8.42 15.75 1.38
C PHE A 491 9.77 15.32 0.82
N GLY A 492 10.40 16.23 0.08
CA GLY A 492 11.80 16.14 -0.31
C GLY A 492 12.53 17.44 0.06
N ILE A 493 13.79 17.36 0.40
CA ILE A 493 14.61 18.54 0.67
C ILE A 493 15.92 18.45 -0.10
N PHE A 494 16.25 19.50 -0.84
CA PHE A 494 17.57 19.73 -1.39
C PHE A 494 18.38 20.59 -0.44
N THR A 495 19.60 20.16 -0.14
CA THR A 495 20.53 20.91 0.73
C THR A 495 21.96 20.81 0.24
N ALA A 496 22.75 21.83 0.52
CA ALA A 496 24.20 21.85 0.37
C ALA A 496 24.91 22.04 1.72
N ASP A 497 24.22 21.72 2.84
CA ASP A 497 24.83 21.74 4.18
C ASP A 497 26.02 20.78 4.22
N GLU A 498 27.16 21.27 4.69
CA GLU A 498 28.41 20.52 4.67
C GLU A 498 28.36 19.28 5.54
N GLN A 499 27.79 19.37 6.75
CA GLN A 499 27.71 18.27 7.70
C GLN A 499 26.72 17.18 7.23
N ILE A 500 25.60 17.57 6.62
CA ILE A 500 24.67 16.63 6.00
C ILE A 500 25.34 15.96 4.78
N GLY A 501 26.11 16.70 4.00
CA GLY A 501 26.86 16.18 2.87
C GLY A 501 27.96 15.18 3.28
N GLU A 502 28.63 15.44 4.40
CA GLU A 502 29.61 14.50 5.00
C GLU A 502 28.92 13.24 5.50
N ASP A 503 27.85 13.39 6.29
CA ASP A 503 27.05 12.27 6.79
C ASP A 503 26.51 11.42 5.63
N ALA A 504 26.02 12.04 4.56
CA ALA A 504 25.56 11.33 3.35
C ALA A 504 26.70 10.55 2.68
N THR A 505 27.92 11.10 2.66
CA THR A 505 29.10 10.40 2.12
C THR A 505 29.45 9.18 2.98
N GLU A 506 29.50 9.35 4.29
CA GLU A 506 29.75 8.27 5.24
C GLU A 506 28.66 7.21 5.19
N PHE A 507 27.41 7.62 5.03
CA PHE A 507 26.26 6.71 4.87
C PHE A 507 26.40 5.84 3.60
N PHE A 508 26.77 6.39 2.46
CA PHE A 508 27.05 5.57 1.27
C PHE A 508 28.22 4.63 1.48
N ASN A 509 29.28 5.05 2.20
CA ASN A 509 30.39 4.16 2.54
C ASN A 509 29.97 3.03 3.48
N TYR A 510 29.04 3.29 4.40
CA TYR A 510 28.41 2.26 5.23
C TYR A 510 27.62 1.23 4.37
N LEU A 511 26.87 1.70 3.37
CA LEU A 511 26.08 0.84 2.51
C LEU A 511 26.92 0.01 1.52
N THR A 512 28.06 0.54 1.04
CA THR A 512 28.83 -0.08 -0.04
C THR A 512 30.12 -0.76 0.44
N GLY A 513 30.67 -0.34 1.57
CA GLY A 513 32.00 -0.74 2.01
C GLY A 513 32.05 -1.46 3.36
N HIS A 514 30.89 -1.85 3.92
CA HIS A 514 30.80 -2.46 5.27
C HIS A 514 31.56 -1.66 6.35
N SER A 515 31.57 -0.33 6.22
CA SER A 515 32.14 0.53 7.26
C SER A 515 31.33 0.38 8.57
N ARG A 516 32.03 0.34 9.72
CA ARG A 516 31.37 0.26 11.03
C ARG A 516 31.07 1.65 11.57
N GLN A 517 30.25 2.42 10.82
CA GLN A 517 29.82 3.75 11.28
C GLN A 517 28.89 3.60 12.47
N THR A 518 29.15 4.32 13.56
CA THR A 518 28.36 4.31 14.79
C THR A 518 27.70 5.64 15.09
N GLU A 519 28.20 6.72 14.50
CA GLU A 519 27.71 8.08 14.75
C GLU A 519 27.63 8.88 13.46
N TYR A 520 26.68 9.79 13.39
CA TYR A 520 26.52 10.81 12.37
C TYR A 520 26.41 12.16 13.03
N ARG A 521 26.83 13.24 12.35
CA ARG A 521 26.81 14.62 12.90
C ARG A 521 25.39 15.14 13.04
N LYS A 522 24.55 14.89 12.03
CA LYS A 522 23.19 15.41 11.92
C LYS A 522 22.16 14.34 11.58
N LEU A 523 22.51 13.40 10.70
CA LEU A 523 21.58 12.38 10.26
C LEU A 523 21.29 11.37 11.37
N LEU A 524 20.02 11.00 11.48
CA LEU A 524 19.58 9.88 12.29
C LEU A 524 19.37 8.69 11.36
N VAL A 525 20.14 7.64 11.55
CA VAL A 525 20.21 6.48 10.66
C VAL A 525 19.77 5.22 11.41
N SER A 526 18.83 4.49 10.85
CA SER A 526 18.48 3.14 11.32
C SER A 526 19.32 2.09 10.56
N PRO A 527 19.81 1.03 11.23
CA PRO A 527 19.66 0.71 12.67
C PRO A 527 20.76 1.30 13.57
N VAL A 528 21.52 2.30 13.12
CA VAL A 528 22.72 2.79 13.80
C VAL A 528 22.38 3.60 15.06
N ASN A 529 21.70 4.75 14.91
CA ASN A 529 21.44 5.68 16.03
C ASN A 529 19.99 6.22 16.08
N LEU A 530 19.15 5.93 15.08
CA LEU A 530 17.82 6.54 14.98
C LEU A 530 16.93 6.22 16.18
N ARG A 531 16.85 4.93 16.60
CA ARG A 531 16.03 4.51 17.72
C ARG A 531 16.42 5.24 19.01
N GLU A 532 17.69 5.21 19.33
CA GLU A 532 18.21 5.83 20.56
C GLU A 532 17.94 7.33 20.58
N LYS A 533 18.24 8.02 19.48
CA LYS A 533 18.02 9.47 19.37
C LYS A 533 16.54 9.85 19.46
N LEU A 534 15.65 9.08 18.81
CA LEU A 534 14.20 9.31 18.90
C LEU A 534 13.71 9.14 20.33
N THR A 535 14.12 8.10 21.04
CA THR A 535 13.79 7.89 22.45
C THR A 535 14.29 9.05 23.31
N GLN A 536 15.55 9.48 23.14
CA GLN A 536 16.12 10.63 23.85
C GLN A 536 15.33 11.94 23.61
N LEU A 537 14.82 12.17 22.38
CA LEU A 537 14.00 13.33 22.07
C LEU A 537 12.65 13.31 22.81
N ILE A 538 12.00 12.15 22.91
CA ILE A 538 10.75 11.98 23.66
C ILE A 538 11.01 12.14 25.17
N GLU A 539 12.05 11.49 25.71
CA GLU A 539 12.45 11.59 27.11
C GLU A 539 12.80 13.04 27.50
N ARG A 540 13.40 13.81 26.60
CA ARG A 540 13.69 15.23 26.83
C ARG A 540 12.42 16.06 27.02
N GLU A 541 11.39 15.87 26.19
CA GLU A 541 10.09 16.52 26.38
C GLU A 541 9.45 16.10 27.71
N THR A 542 9.56 14.81 28.06
CA THR A 542 9.11 14.27 29.35
C THR A 542 9.81 14.95 30.53
N ALA A 543 11.14 15.14 30.44
CA ALA A 543 11.91 15.83 31.47
C ALA A 543 11.52 17.34 31.58
N HIS A 544 11.24 17.98 30.44
CA HIS A 544 10.73 19.35 30.44
C HIS A 544 9.39 19.45 31.20
N ALA A 545 8.44 18.56 30.89
CA ALA A 545 7.14 18.52 31.56
C ALA A 545 7.27 18.25 33.08
N LYS A 546 8.07 17.24 33.46
CA LYS A 546 8.34 16.94 34.88
C LYS A 546 8.98 18.11 35.65
N SER A 547 9.68 18.99 34.94
CA SER A 547 10.26 20.22 35.55
C SER A 547 9.32 21.42 35.52
N GLY A 548 8.03 21.25 35.20
CA GLY A 548 7.03 22.31 35.14
C GLY A 548 7.09 23.19 33.88
N ARG A 549 7.87 22.80 32.88
CA ARG A 549 7.92 23.46 31.57
C ARG A 549 6.93 22.79 30.60
N GLN A 550 6.53 23.51 29.56
CA GLN A 550 5.67 22.95 28.54
C GLN A 550 6.44 21.93 27.71
N GLY A 551 5.88 20.71 27.55
CA GLY A 551 6.30 19.71 26.61
C GLY A 551 5.26 19.55 25.49
N ARG A 552 5.68 19.44 24.22
CA ARG A 552 4.80 19.18 23.08
C ARG A 552 5.49 18.34 22.02
N ILE A 553 4.79 17.31 21.54
CA ILE A 553 5.19 16.46 20.41
C ILE A 553 4.06 16.47 19.38
N VAL A 554 4.40 16.72 18.12
CA VAL A 554 3.49 16.51 16.99
C VAL A 554 4.17 15.61 15.98
N ALA A 555 3.55 14.48 15.63
CA ALA A 555 4.14 13.54 14.68
C ALA A 555 3.13 13.12 13.61
N LYS A 556 3.48 13.37 12.34
CA LYS A 556 2.80 12.79 11.18
C LYS A 556 3.58 11.57 10.73
N LEU A 557 2.90 10.43 10.68
CA LEU A 557 3.46 9.12 10.39
C LEU A 557 2.53 8.34 9.48
N ASN A 558 3.09 7.37 8.78
CA ASN A 558 2.29 6.40 8.07
C ASN A 558 1.82 5.26 8.99
N ARG A 559 2.66 4.84 9.96
CA ARG A 559 2.36 3.76 10.93
C ARG A 559 3.07 3.96 12.27
N LEU A 560 2.41 3.57 13.35
CA LEU A 560 2.93 3.55 14.72
C LEU A 560 2.68 2.16 15.34
N ALA A 561 3.72 1.33 15.46
CA ALA A 561 3.62 -0.04 15.96
C ALA A 561 4.94 -0.52 16.59
N ASP A 562 5.66 0.37 17.25
CA ASP A 562 6.84 0.05 18.06
C ASP A 562 6.49 0.19 19.53
N GLU A 563 6.49 -0.92 20.26
CA GLU A 563 6.06 -0.98 21.65
C GLU A 563 6.88 -0.07 22.55
N ALA A 564 8.19 -0.03 22.39
CA ALA A 564 9.08 0.78 23.22
C ALA A 564 8.83 2.29 22.98
N ILE A 565 8.61 2.71 21.75
CA ILE A 565 8.27 4.10 21.43
C ILE A 565 6.89 4.44 21.99
N ILE A 566 5.90 3.53 21.88
CA ILE A 566 4.56 3.74 22.44
C ILE A 566 4.64 3.91 23.98
N GLU A 567 5.42 3.07 24.67
CA GLU A 567 5.63 3.21 26.11
C GLU A 567 6.28 4.56 26.46
N SER A 568 7.29 5.00 25.72
CA SER A 568 7.89 6.33 25.92
C SER A 568 6.89 7.47 25.72
N LEU A 569 5.95 7.34 24.78
CA LEU A 569 4.86 8.32 24.58
C LEU A 569 3.85 8.29 25.74
N TYR A 570 3.55 7.11 26.30
CA TYR A 570 2.70 7.00 27.48
C TYR A 570 3.35 7.66 28.69
N GLU A 571 4.64 7.43 28.94
CA GLU A 571 5.38 8.10 30.00
C GLU A 571 5.41 9.63 29.82
N ALA A 572 5.55 10.09 28.57
CA ALA A 572 5.50 11.51 28.24
C ALA A 572 4.10 12.11 28.51
N SER A 573 3.04 11.39 28.12
CA SER A 573 1.65 11.81 28.42
C SER A 573 1.38 11.90 29.92
N GLN A 574 1.79 10.89 30.69
CA GLN A 574 1.65 10.86 32.14
C GLN A 574 2.42 12.01 32.82
N ALA A 575 3.52 12.46 32.22
CA ALA A 575 4.28 13.63 32.69
C ALA A 575 3.62 14.99 32.32
N GLY A 576 2.56 14.99 31.50
CA GLY A 576 1.86 16.18 31.05
C GLY A 576 2.31 16.76 29.70
N VAL A 577 3.06 15.98 28.90
CA VAL A 577 3.39 16.37 27.52
C VAL A 577 2.14 16.29 26.64
N SER A 578 1.82 17.35 25.90
CA SER A 578 0.75 17.34 24.89
C SER A 578 1.25 16.66 23.63
N ILE A 579 0.56 15.61 23.16
CA ILE A 579 0.98 14.76 22.03
C ILE A 579 -0.14 14.68 21.00
N ASP A 580 0.11 15.20 19.81
CA ASP A 580 -0.77 15.10 18.65
C ASP A 580 -0.13 14.18 17.59
N LEU A 581 -0.80 13.08 17.25
CA LEU A 581 -0.33 12.12 16.27
C LEU A 581 -1.27 12.09 15.04
N ILE A 582 -0.70 12.18 13.85
CA ILE A 582 -1.42 12.03 12.59
C ILE A 582 -0.91 10.74 11.95
N VAL A 583 -1.66 9.64 12.12
CA VAL A 583 -1.27 8.29 11.70
C VAL A 583 -2.28 7.75 10.70
N ARG A 584 -1.87 7.60 9.44
CA ARG A 584 -2.77 7.19 8.36
C ARG A 584 -3.29 5.76 8.51
N GLY A 585 -2.42 4.82 8.83
CA GLY A 585 -2.72 3.38 8.85
C GLY A 585 -2.60 2.78 10.25
N ILE A 586 -1.77 1.75 10.40
CA ILE A 586 -1.61 1.04 11.67
C ILE A 586 -1.22 1.98 12.81
N CYS A 587 -2.01 1.94 13.89
CA CYS A 587 -1.69 2.58 15.17
C CYS A 587 -1.99 1.60 16.31
N MET A 588 -0.96 1.13 17.00
CA MET A 588 -1.13 0.24 18.17
C MET A 588 -1.29 1.01 19.48
N LEU A 589 -1.10 2.32 19.49
CA LEU A 589 -1.26 3.18 20.66
C LEU A 589 -2.75 3.41 20.95
N ARG A 590 -3.14 3.33 22.24
CA ARG A 590 -4.48 3.69 22.74
C ARG A 590 -4.47 5.15 23.21
N PRO A 591 -5.14 6.08 22.54
CA PRO A 591 -5.22 7.48 22.99
C PRO A 591 -6.30 7.68 24.04
N GLY A 592 -6.22 8.77 24.79
CA GLY A 592 -7.29 9.26 25.65
C GLY A 592 -7.63 8.39 26.86
N VAL A 593 -6.79 7.42 27.24
CA VAL A 593 -7.01 6.56 28.40
C VAL A 593 -6.60 7.30 29.68
N PRO A 594 -7.51 7.46 30.66
CA PRO A 594 -7.20 8.14 31.92
C PRO A 594 -6.02 7.48 32.66
N GLY A 595 -5.07 8.30 33.11
CA GLY A 595 -3.87 7.85 33.80
C GLY A 595 -2.82 7.16 32.94
N LEU A 596 -3.05 7.03 31.62
CA LEU A 596 -2.11 6.44 30.68
C LEU A 596 -1.78 7.39 29.53
N SER A 597 -2.77 7.78 28.75
CA SER A 597 -2.61 8.50 27.50
C SER A 597 -3.60 9.65 27.31
N GLU A 598 -4.07 10.23 28.41
CA GLU A 598 -5.07 11.31 28.42
C GLU A 598 -4.62 12.56 27.65
N ASN A 599 -3.30 12.79 27.53
CA ASN A 599 -2.72 13.89 26.79
C ASN A 599 -2.30 13.49 25.34
N ILE A 600 -2.71 12.32 24.86
CA ILE A 600 -2.43 11.85 23.49
C ILE A 600 -3.71 11.86 22.68
N ARG A 601 -3.66 12.49 21.53
CA ARG A 601 -4.70 12.45 20.51
C ARG A 601 -4.13 11.87 19.20
N VAL A 602 -4.89 10.98 18.58
CA VAL A 602 -4.49 10.34 17.31
C VAL A 602 -5.56 10.60 16.26
N ARG A 603 -5.13 11.07 15.10
CA ARG A 603 -5.97 11.35 13.93
C ARG A 603 -5.49 10.60 12.71
N SER A 604 -6.42 10.22 11.83
CA SER A 604 -6.14 9.64 10.52
C SER A 604 -6.86 10.43 9.45
N ILE A 605 -6.18 10.65 8.31
CA ILE A 605 -6.73 11.33 7.14
C ILE A 605 -6.58 10.39 5.96
N VAL A 606 -7.71 10.12 5.29
CA VAL A 606 -7.81 9.39 4.03
C VAL A 606 -8.62 10.26 3.07
N GLY A 607 -8.10 10.49 1.88
CA GLY A 607 -8.73 11.32 0.88
C GLY A 607 -8.12 11.09 -0.50
N ARG A 608 -8.11 12.13 -1.35
CA ARG A 608 -7.60 12.09 -2.72
C ARG A 608 -6.18 11.54 -2.81
N PHE A 609 -5.31 11.98 -1.90
CA PHE A 609 -3.91 11.60 -1.86
C PHE A 609 -3.63 10.68 -0.67
N LEU A 610 -2.72 9.74 -0.85
CA LEU A 610 -2.29 8.86 0.21
C LEU A 610 -1.30 9.59 1.14
N GLU A 611 -1.68 9.79 2.38
CA GLU A 611 -0.84 10.42 3.40
C GLU A 611 0.34 9.51 3.74
N HIS A 612 1.55 9.91 3.31
CA HIS A 612 2.73 9.05 3.38
C HIS A 612 3.94 9.72 4.04
N SER A 613 3.98 11.03 4.10
CA SER A 613 5.11 11.79 4.68
C SER A 613 5.31 11.51 6.16
N ARG A 614 6.55 11.62 6.63
CA ARG A 614 6.92 11.55 8.05
C ARG A 614 7.58 12.85 8.45
N VAL A 615 6.91 13.53 9.37
CA VAL A 615 7.34 14.83 9.93
C VAL A 615 7.14 14.79 11.43
N VAL A 616 8.16 15.10 12.19
CA VAL A 616 8.11 15.07 13.66
C VAL A 616 8.58 16.40 14.23
N TYR A 617 7.80 16.96 15.14
CA TYR A 617 8.08 18.21 15.84
C TYR A 617 8.22 17.96 17.33
N PHE A 618 9.23 18.61 17.93
CA PHE A 618 9.48 18.69 19.37
C PHE A 618 9.61 20.16 19.79
N LEU A 619 8.93 20.54 20.88
CA LEU A 619 8.94 21.92 21.40
C LEU A 619 10.29 22.30 22.02
N ASN A 620 10.96 21.35 22.69
CA ASN A 620 12.27 21.53 23.29
C ASN A 620 12.42 22.85 24.07
N ASN A 621 11.48 23.13 24.98
CA ASN A 621 11.47 24.34 25.79
C ASN A 621 11.60 25.67 24.98
N GLY A 622 10.98 25.71 23.78
CA GLY A 622 11.01 26.84 22.85
C GLY A 622 12.16 26.84 21.84
N ASN A 623 13.12 25.92 21.95
CA ASN A 623 14.11 25.69 20.90
C ASN A 623 13.63 24.62 19.92
N GLU A 624 12.59 24.94 19.19
CA GLU A 624 11.83 24.05 18.34
C GLU A 624 12.68 23.26 17.34
N GLU A 625 12.39 21.96 17.24
CA GLU A 625 13.05 21.04 16.33
C GLU A 625 12.04 20.31 15.45
N ILE A 626 12.38 20.18 14.16
CA ILE A 626 11.58 19.42 13.19
C ILE A 626 12.48 18.44 12.45
N TYR A 627 11.97 17.23 12.27
CA TYR A 627 12.65 16.14 11.60
C TYR A 627 11.80 15.62 10.42
N LEU A 628 12.47 15.32 9.30
CA LEU A 628 11.89 14.70 8.11
C LEU A 628 12.61 13.39 7.81
N GLY A 629 11.91 12.36 7.35
CA GLY A 629 12.60 11.15 6.94
C GLY A 629 11.72 10.02 6.44
N SER A 630 12.37 8.89 6.16
CA SER A 630 11.72 7.72 5.58
C SER A 630 11.13 6.76 6.61
N ALA A 631 11.46 6.90 7.89
CA ALA A 631 11.15 5.95 8.95
C ALA A 631 9.75 6.15 9.54
N ASP A 632 8.94 5.09 9.56
CA ASP A 632 7.81 4.97 10.46
C ASP A 632 8.28 4.49 11.84
N TRP A 633 7.46 4.68 12.86
CA TRP A 633 7.74 4.21 14.22
C TRP A 633 7.27 2.75 14.38
N MET A 634 8.01 1.85 13.76
CA MET A 634 7.80 0.40 13.77
C MET A 634 9.11 -0.32 14.06
N VAL A 635 9.04 -1.48 14.73
CA VAL A 635 10.21 -2.32 15.05
C VAL A 635 11.07 -2.58 13.81
N ARG A 636 10.45 -2.93 12.67
CA ARG A 636 11.21 -3.19 11.43
C ARG A 636 11.92 -1.96 10.88
N ASN A 637 11.31 -0.75 10.96
CA ASN A 637 11.91 0.49 10.49
C ASN A 637 13.08 0.93 11.38
N LEU A 638 12.96 0.72 12.68
CA LEU A 638 13.96 1.18 13.66
C LEU A 638 15.10 0.17 13.89
N ASN A 639 14.92 -1.12 13.51
CA ASN A 639 15.89 -2.18 13.83
C ASN A 639 16.33 -3.02 12.62
N ARG A 640 15.49 -3.16 11.57
CA ARG A 640 15.71 -4.12 10.47
C ARG A 640 15.66 -3.49 9.08
N ARG A 641 15.68 -2.17 9.03
CA ARG A 641 15.74 -1.40 7.78
C ARG A 641 16.81 -0.33 7.85
N VAL A 642 17.33 0.01 6.70
CA VAL A 642 18.14 1.21 6.56
C VAL A 642 17.20 2.37 6.25
N GLU A 643 17.09 3.29 7.20
CA GLU A 643 16.25 4.48 7.12
C GLU A 643 17.07 5.73 7.42
N ILE A 644 16.64 6.88 6.91
CA ILE A 644 17.25 8.18 7.21
C ILE A 644 16.18 9.14 7.70
N VAL A 645 16.54 9.87 8.75
CA VAL A 645 15.79 11.03 9.26
C VAL A 645 16.78 12.18 9.42
N MET A 646 16.41 13.38 8.96
CA MET A 646 17.23 14.57 9.06
C MET A 646 16.57 15.69 9.84
N PRO A 647 17.31 16.49 10.63
CA PRO A 647 16.80 17.72 11.20
C PRO A 647 16.65 18.80 10.13
N VAL A 648 15.52 19.48 10.09
CA VAL A 648 15.35 20.67 9.26
C VAL A 648 15.97 21.85 10.00
N GLN A 649 16.93 22.53 9.39
CA GLN A 649 17.69 23.61 10.05
C GLN A 649 17.24 25.00 9.64
N ASP A 650 16.83 25.18 8.39
CA ASP A 650 16.32 26.45 7.89
C ASP A 650 15.08 26.89 8.69
N ARG A 651 15.17 28.07 9.32
CA ARG A 651 14.10 28.59 10.19
C ARG A 651 12.78 28.82 9.46
N ARG A 652 12.83 29.21 8.20
CA ARG A 652 11.65 29.43 7.36
C ARG A 652 10.98 28.09 7.07
N LEU A 653 11.73 27.07 6.71
CA LEU A 653 11.21 25.72 6.45
C LEU A 653 10.66 25.09 7.74
N LYS A 654 11.31 25.30 8.90
CA LYS A 654 10.76 24.87 10.19
C LYS A 654 9.40 25.50 10.45
N LYS A 655 9.29 26.83 10.26
CA LYS A 655 8.04 27.55 10.46
C LYS A 655 6.94 26.98 9.55
N TYR A 656 7.23 26.83 8.26
CA TYR A 656 6.28 26.26 7.29
C TYR A 656 5.81 24.86 7.71
N LEU A 657 6.72 23.94 8.02
CA LEU A 657 6.38 22.58 8.41
C LEU A 657 5.56 22.50 9.69
N LYS A 658 5.78 23.42 10.64
CA LYS A 658 5.00 23.52 11.84
C LYS A 658 3.61 24.11 11.57
N GLU A 659 3.55 25.35 11.05
CA GLU A 659 2.35 26.16 10.99
C GLU A 659 1.47 25.83 9.78
N ASP A 660 2.09 25.61 8.60
CA ASP A 660 1.39 25.41 7.35
C ASP A 660 1.30 23.92 6.93
N VAL A 661 1.94 23.01 7.69
CA VAL A 661 1.80 21.56 7.45
C VAL A 661 1.15 20.90 8.67
N LEU A 662 1.86 20.78 9.79
CA LEU A 662 1.36 20.00 10.93
C LEU A 662 0.08 20.60 11.52
N GLU A 663 0.03 21.91 11.74
CA GLU A 663 -1.18 22.57 12.26
C GLU A 663 -2.33 22.55 11.23
N VAL A 664 -2.04 22.57 9.93
CA VAL A 664 -3.05 22.42 8.87
C VAL A 664 -3.70 21.04 8.91
N TYR A 665 -2.90 19.96 9.02
CA TYR A 665 -3.45 18.62 9.20
C TYR A 665 -4.27 18.48 10.50
N LEU A 666 -3.83 19.13 11.59
CA LEU A 666 -4.57 19.13 12.86
C LEU A 666 -5.87 19.93 12.82
N ARG A 667 -6.04 20.83 11.85
CA ARG A 667 -7.26 21.63 11.65
C ARG A 667 -8.26 20.96 10.70
N ASP A 668 -7.87 19.91 9.98
CA ASP A 668 -8.78 19.19 9.08
C ASP A 668 -10.03 18.74 9.82
N ASN A 669 -11.21 19.03 9.24
CA ASN A 669 -12.52 18.65 9.78
C ASN A 669 -13.44 18.05 8.69
N VAL A 670 -12.87 17.70 7.53
CA VAL A 670 -13.59 17.11 6.40
C VAL A 670 -13.26 15.64 6.22
N LYS A 671 -11.97 15.30 6.16
CA LYS A 671 -11.49 13.92 5.91
C LYS A 671 -10.91 13.25 7.16
N VAL A 672 -10.76 13.98 8.25
CA VAL A 672 -10.15 13.48 9.47
C VAL A 672 -11.09 12.54 10.25
N ARG A 673 -10.49 11.48 10.80
CA ARG A 673 -11.10 10.57 11.78
C ARG A 673 -10.21 10.52 13.02
N GLU A 674 -10.82 10.50 14.20
CA GLU A 674 -10.12 10.45 15.48
C GLU A 674 -10.20 9.05 16.09
N LEU A 675 -9.04 8.50 16.44
CA LEU A 675 -8.93 7.19 17.08
C LEU A 675 -9.44 7.24 18.51
N GLN A 676 -10.29 6.28 18.85
CA GLN A 676 -10.87 6.12 20.18
C GLN A 676 -10.06 5.12 21.03
N PRO A 677 -10.20 5.13 22.36
CA PRO A 677 -9.50 4.18 23.24
C PRO A 677 -9.77 2.69 22.93
N ASP A 678 -10.93 2.37 22.35
CA ASP A 678 -11.31 1.00 21.98
C ASP A 678 -10.72 0.54 20.63
N GLY A 679 -10.06 1.44 19.89
CA GLY A 679 -9.47 1.17 18.57
C GLY A 679 -10.39 1.53 17.41
N SER A 680 -11.62 1.95 17.65
CA SER A 680 -12.52 2.47 16.62
C SER A 680 -12.11 3.89 16.19
N TYR A 681 -12.54 4.32 15.01
CA TYR A 681 -12.37 5.68 14.54
C TYR A 681 -13.71 6.38 14.37
N VAL A 682 -13.77 7.63 14.82
CA VAL A 682 -14.95 8.48 14.66
C VAL A 682 -14.60 9.64 13.75
N ARG A 683 -15.44 9.87 12.71
CA ARG A 683 -15.29 11.05 11.85
C ARG A 683 -15.54 12.29 12.71
N VAL A 684 -14.65 13.27 12.61
CA VAL A 684 -14.83 14.53 13.35
C VAL A 684 -16.01 15.27 12.73
N CYS A 685 -17.07 15.44 13.53
CA CYS A 685 -18.24 16.21 13.13
C CYS A 685 -17.89 17.69 13.13
N ARG A 686 -18.35 18.41 12.12
CA ARG A 686 -18.31 19.86 12.12
C ARG A 686 -19.36 20.39 13.09
N ASP A 687 -19.02 21.44 13.84
CA ASP A 687 -20.03 22.22 14.54
C ASP A 687 -20.99 22.83 13.51
N ASP A 688 -22.28 22.92 13.82
CA ASP A 688 -23.28 23.51 12.96
C ASP A 688 -22.87 24.95 12.58
N GLY A 689 -22.58 25.18 11.29
CA GLY A 689 -22.14 26.47 10.74
C GLY A 689 -20.63 26.67 10.61
N ALA A 690 -19.78 25.72 10.99
CA ALA A 690 -18.35 25.79 10.73
C ALA A 690 -18.01 25.47 9.28
N ASP A 691 -17.12 26.25 8.66
CA ASP A 691 -16.61 25.99 7.33
C ASP A 691 -15.84 24.66 7.26
N GLY A 692 -16.05 23.91 6.18
CA GLY A 692 -15.27 22.70 5.91
C GLY A 692 -13.84 23.04 5.54
N PHE A 693 -12.87 22.47 6.26
CA PHE A 693 -11.46 22.63 6.00
C PHE A 693 -10.82 21.28 5.66
N ASP A 694 -10.46 21.11 4.38
CA ASP A 694 -9.76 19.94 3.84
C ASP A 694 -8.27 20.28 3.70
N SER A 695 -7.42 19.56 4.43
CA SER A 695 -5.98 19.80 4.46
C SER A 695 -5.32 19.51 3.10
N GLN A 696 -5.79 18.50 2.35
CA GLN A 696 -5.21 18.16 1.05
C GLN A 696 -5.52 19.22 0.00
N MET A 697 -6.73 19.80 0.03
CA MET A 697 -7.12 20.89 -0.85
C MET A 697 -6.42 22.20 -0.51
N TYR A 698 -6.10 22.43 0.75
CA TYR A 698 -5.39 23.63 1.20
C TYR A 698 -4.02 23.80 0.54
N PHE A 699 -3.28 22.71 0.31
CA PHE A 699 -1.92 22.77 -0.23
C PHE A 699 -1.87 23.04 -1.74
N GLU A 700 -3.00 22.97 -2.47
CA GLU A 700 -3.01 23.20 -3.92
C GLU A 700 -2.63 24.65 -4.24
N GLY A 701 -1.57 24.85 -5.02
CA GLY A 701 -1.13 26.16 -5.50
C GLY A 701 -0.23 26.94 -4.53
N ILE A 702 0.17 26.35 -3.40
CA ILE A 702 1.07 27.00 -2.42
C ILE A 702 2.53 26.76 -2.82
N ASP A 703 3.29 27.84 -3.08
CA ASP A 703 4.74 27.76 -3.17
C ASP A 703 5.38 28.00 -1.81
N ILE A 704 5.89 26.92 -1.22
CA ILE A 704 6.51 26.89 0.10
C ILE A 704 7.90 27.54 0.17
N ASN A 705 8.47 27.92 -0.95
CA ASN A 705 9.82 28.45 -1.04
C ASN A 705 9.86 29.96 -1.30
N THR A 706 8.72 30.61 -1.39
CA THR A 706 8.59 32.06 -1.40
C THR A 706 8.57 32.63 0.02
#